data_e21012fc6f19de69948a9029a826dd5a
#
_entry.id   e21012fc6f19de69948a9029a826dd5a
#
_cell.length_a   1.000
_cell.length_b   1.000
_cell.length_c   1.000
_cell.angle_alpha   90.00
_cell.angle_beta   90.00
_cell.angle_gamma   90.00
#
_symmetry.space_group_name_H-M   'P 1'
#
loop_
_entity.id
_entity.type
_entity.pdbx_description
1 polymer ?
#
loop_
_entity_poly.entity_id
_entity_poly.type
_entity_poly.pdbx_seq_one_letter_code
_entity_poly.pdbx_strand_id
1 'polypeptide(L)'
;MTRLAAVMAVVVLTASAATAQQYVGRTIADVQVEVSGVPLVDRSLIDRVDRSLIDLVDRSLIDLVETRIGEPLTMIHVRSTIDHLVGLGRFEDVRVFADPSDQGVVVRWQLTPVRRISAIVLDGEAQVPEPAIRAELGDRFGAMPSATRVPEIVAALEAFYAERGFRQAAIVARLEERESRPERMTLVLALKPGARAAIKTVTVTTTPREPESEVLRRLGLLAGRPFDRHALEARMAGYEENLRGRGFYEARVRQVHEFSGEGTTVSVQITVEPGPHVRVVFAGDPLEGKSEDLVPVREERTVDQDLLEDASLRIAEALRRQGYRAAQAPFDRRQEGDEVIVTFTVTRGPQYRVSTVAVSGFAALAHAEIAPLLQLKAGDPFVESRVGLVASAITELYRVRGFAQAAVKPGIQVLPPETRAGASFRPVELQFEIQEGPQTLVTGATVDGVTALEPSAIASQLALSAGRPFYRPQLAADRDTLLRAYRHLGYQHVSVTSQLAFADEQRRVAVTWTVTEGSQILIDRVLIKGHERVGVDLIRRELTIQSGSPMSDTALLESQRQLVATGLFRRVRVSELPRSGSNTRDVLVDVAEAPATTISYGGGFEVGRITGQDDDGQANEEFDVAPRGFFDWSRRNLWGKNRSVTFFARVTLRRGNGVEGVDGANSTGYGFNDYRGLFTFREPRAFGTTGDAQVSAFLEQGLRSSFDFNRKGVTADYAKRFTGFTVTGRYTFDYTELYNERIEPEDQLLIDRLFPQVRLSKAFSSVLRDSRDDVLDPQQGSVLGVDGAVAARVLGSEVGFVKTFAQAFVYRRLPGRGFVLAAGARLGVAVGFAQVVPAVDEIAASPNGAIARAGSRAASFPTVIRDLPASERFFAGGDTTVRGFALDRLGTPETLDPQGFPQGGNGLAVFNLEARAPYWKNMQLVWFTDAGNIFKLASDLRLDELRLTSGVGFRYRSPIGPLRVDWGFKLSTQLLTTGGRERSNVLHISLGQAF
;
A
#
# COMPACT_ATOMS: atom_id res chain seq x y z
N MET A 1 -47.70 13.49 1.67
CA MET A 1 -48.12 12.14 1.35
C MET A 1 -47.28 11.04 2.04
N THR A 2 -46.10 11.32 2.55
CA THR A 2 -45.22 10.34 3.21
C THR A 2 -45.62 9.96 4.64
N ARG A 3 -46.44 10.75 5.32
CA ARG A 3 -46.95 10.40 6.68
C ARG A 3 -48.17 9.51 6.71
N LEU A 4 -48.94 9.43 5.63
CA LEU A 4 -50.10 8.54 5.56
C LEU A 4 -49.70 7.08 5.25
N ALA A 5 -48.61 6.87 4.48
CA ALA A 5 -48.10 5.53 4.17
C ALA A 5 -47.47 4.85 5.41
N ALA A 6 -46.80 5.62 6.29
CA ALA A 6 -46.27 5.09 7.54
C ALA A 6 -47.36 4.70 8.56
N VAL A 7 -48.50 5.41 8.57
CA VAL A 7 -49.64 5.10 9.46
C VAL A 7 -50.38 3.86 8.95
N MET A 8 -50.49 3.67 7.63
CA MET A 8 -51.09 2.48 7.04
C MET A 8 -50.25 1.21 7.27
N ALA A 9 -48.91 1.31 7.20
CA ALA A 9 -47.99 0.20 7.50
C ALA A 9 -48.06 -0.21 9.00
N VAL A 10 -48.23 0.76 9.91
CA VAL A 10 -48.37 0.51 11.34
C VAL A 10 -49.74 -0.11 11.67
N VAL A 11 -50.81 0.25 10.97
CA VAL A 11 -52.16 -0.33 11.18
C VAL A 11 -52.23 -1.76 10.66
N VAL A 12 -51.55 -2.11 9.56
CA VAL A 12 -51.49 -3.50 9.06
C VAL A 12 -50.62 -4.39 9.94
N LEU A 13 -49.54 -3.86 10.54
CA LEU A 13 -48.71 -4.57 11.50
C LEU A 13 -49.44 -4.83 12.84
N THR A 14 -50.33 -3.93 13.28
CA THR A 14 -51.09 -4.12 14.51
C THR A 14 -52.22 -5.15 14.34
N ALA A 15 -52.83 -5.27 13.17
CA ALA A 15 -53.87 -6.27 12.90
C ALA A 15 -53.30 -7.70 12.83
N SER A 16 -52.10 -7.87 12.25
CA SER A 16 -51.40 -9.18 12.21
C SER A 16 -50.80 -9.58 13.56
N ALA A 17 -50.40 -8.63 14.40
CA ALA A 17 -49.86 -8.90 15.73
C ALA A 17 -50.96 -9.39 16.72
N ALA A 18 -52.16 -8.94 16.55
CA ALA A 18 -53.30 -9.34 17.44
C ALA A 18 -53.70 -10.84 17.24
N THR A 19 -53.56 -11.39 16.03
CA THR A 19 -53.89 -12.80 15.74
C THR A 19 -52.77 -13.75 16.12
N ALA A 20 -51.51 -13.36 16.05
CA ALA A 20 -50.36 -14.20 16.43
C ALA A 20 -50.25 -14.38 17.96
N GLN A 21 -50.71 -13.42 18.76
CA GLN A 21 -50.56 -13.40 20.21
C GLN A 21 -51.37 -14.50 20.91
N GLN A 22 -52.42 -15.01 20.30
CA GLN A 22 -53.26 -16.11 20.85
C GLN A 22 -52.58 -17.50 20.77
N TYR A 23 -51.52 -17.63 19.98
CA TYR A 23 -50.77 -18.89 19.81
C TYR A 23 -49.46 -18.91 20.60
N VAL A 24 -49.06 -17.80 21.20
CA VAL A 24 -47.84 -17.72 22.05
C VAL A 24 -48.00 -18.65 23.26
N GLY A 25 -46.94 -19.44 23.51
CA GLY A 25 -46.93 -20.46 24.59
C GLY A 25 -47.47 -21.84 24.20
N ARG A 26 -48.11 -22.00 23.03
CA ARG A 26 -48.50 -23.32 22.52
C ARG A 26 -47.29 -24.05 21.94
N THR A 27 -47.32 -25.38 22.08
CA THR A 27 -46.26 -26.25 21.53
C THR A 27 -46.25 -26.18 20.01
N ILE A 28 -45.09 -26.05 19.42
CA ILE A 28 -44.87 -26.05 17.98
C ILE A 28 -44.96 -27.49 17.49
N ALA A 29 -45.95 -27.79 16.65
CA ALA A 29 -46.19 -29.10 16.08
C ALA A 29 -45.33 -29.33 14.82
N ASP A 30 -45.12 -28.28 14.03
CA ASP A 30 -44.31 -28.33 12.80
C ASP A 30 -43.76 -26.95 12.46
N VAL A 31 -42.63 -26.89 11.71
CA VAL A 31 -42.03 -25.68 11.22
C VAL A 31 -41.81 -25.80 9.71
N GLN A 32 -42.48 -24.96 8.96
CA GLN A 32 -42.41 -24.93 7.50
C GLN A 32 -41.70 -23.64 7.01
N VAL A 33 -40.79 -23.80 6.08
CA VAL A 33 -40.10 -22.67 5.44
C VAL A 33 -40.41 -22.69 3.95
N GLU A 34 -40.99 -21.62 3.44
CA GLU A 34 -41.34 -21.43 2.04
C GLU A 34 -40.50 -20.30 1.44
N VAL A 35 -39.89 -20.52 0.27
CA VAL A 35 -39.21 -19.47 -0.50
C VAL A 35 -39.99 -19.26 -1.79
N SER A 36 -40.50 -18.06 -2.03
CA SER A 36 -41.36 -17.72 -3.20
C SER A 36 -42.55 -18.64 -3.35
N GLY A 37 -43.13 -19.13 -2.26
CA GLY A 37 -44.30 -20.03 -2.28
C GLY A 37 -43.97 -21.51 -2.49
N VAL A 38 -42.71 -21.91 -2.55
CA VAL A 38 -42.28 -23.31 -2.65
C VAL A 38 -41.82 -23.81 -1.29
N PRO A 39 -42.48 -24.87 -0.70
CA PRO A 39 -42.09 -25.43 0.59
C PRO A 39 -40.74 -26.16 0.53
N LEU A 40 -39.86 -25.94 1.54
CA LEU A 40 -38.51 -26.50 1.60
C LEU A 40 -38.41 -27.81 2.40
N VAL A 41 -39.48 -28.35 2.88
CA VAL A 41 -39.54 -29.44 3.89
C VAL A 41 -39.40 -30.84 3.31
N ASP A 42 -39.50 -31.05 2.00
CA ASP A 42 -39.45 -32.39 1.44
C ASP A 42 -38.10 -32.67 0.70
N ARG A 43 -37.31 -33.60 1.29
CA ARG A 43 -36.05 -34.09 0.71
C ARG A 43 -36.22 -34.68 -0.70
N SER A 44 -37.40 -35.15 -1.05
CA SER A 44 -37.70 -35.77 -2.35
C SER A 44 -37.94 -34.71 -3.45
N LEU A 45 -38.26 -33.47 -3.08
CA LEU A 45 -38.47 -32.34 -4.00
C LEU A 45 -37.16 -31.60 -4.35
N ILE A 46 -36.11 -31.72 -3.54
CA ILE A 46 -34.80 -31.05 -3.78
C ILE A 46 -34.18 -31.51 -5.11
N ASP A 47 -34.40 -32.74 -5.53
CA ASP A 47 -33.92 -33.28 -6.81
C ASP A 47 -34.70 -32.81 -8.04
N ARG A 48 -35.86 -32.18 -7.85
CA ARG A 48 -36.75 -31.68 -8.90
C ARG A 48 -36.84 -30.15 -8.99
N VAL A 49 -36.32 -29.44 -8.03
CA VAL A 49 -36.27 -27.97 -7.99
C VAL A 49 -35.07 -27.50 -8.76
N ASP A 50 -35.26 -26.51 -9.60
CA ASP A 50 -34.23 -25.87 -10.42
C ASP A 50 -32.97 -25.51 -9.56
N ARG A 51 -31.78 -25.90 -10.04
CA ARG A 51 -30.52 -25.69 -9.33
C ARG A 51 -30.26 -24.25 -8.88
N SER A 52 -30.93 -23.29 -9.49
CA SER A 52 -30.86 -21.88 -9.11
C SER A 52 -31.53 -21.56 -7.78
N LEU A 53 -32.56 -22.31 -7.40
CA LEU A 53 -33.23 -22.19 -6.10
C LEU A 53 -32.47 -22.94 -4.99
N ILE A 54 -31.73 -23.99 -5.35
CA ILE A 54 -30.91 -24.77 -4.40
C ILE A 54 -29.76 -23.94 -3.86
N ASP A 55 -29.14 -23.06 -4.69
CA ASP A 55 -28.08 -22.14 -4.25
C ASP A 55 -28.60 -21.03 -3.29
N LEU A 56 -29.88 -20.73 -3.33
CA LEU A 56 -30.55 -19.81 -2.38
C LEU A 56 -30.88 -20.47 -1.05
N VAL A 57 -31.04 -21.78 -1.04
CA VAL A 57 -31.48 -22.58 0.09
C VAL A 57 -30.38 -23.50 0.55
N ASP A 58 -29.36 -22.91 1.15
CA ASP A 58 -28.40 -23.67 1.93
C ASP A 58 -29.08 -24.20 3.22
N ARG A 59 -28.73 -25.42 3.65
CA ARG A 59 -29.18 -25.99 4.93
C ARG A 59 -29.03 -25.02 6.11
N SER A 60 -28.10 -24.08 6.01
CA SER A 60 -27.92 -23.00 6.97
C SER A 60 -29.15 -22.11 7.19
N LEU A 61 -30.09 -22.00 6.25
CA LEU A 61 -31.31 -21.20 6.44
C LEU A 61 -32.31 -21.86 7.44
N ILE A 62 -32.45 -23.18 7.37
CA ILE A 62 -33.30 -23.91 8.30
C ILE A 62 -32.73 -23.85 9.72
N ASP A 63 -31.41 -23.88 9.83
CA ASP A 63 -30.67 -23.75 11.08
C ASP A 63 -30.80 -22.34 11.72
N LEU A 64 -31.16 -21.33 10.94
CA LEU A 64 -31.40 -19.96 11.42
C LEU A 64 -32.77 -19.76 12.05
N VAL A 65 -33.70 -20.67 11.76
CA VAL A 65 -35.02 -20.64 12.35
C VAL A 65 -34.93 -21.14 13.78
N GLU A 66 -35.16 -20.25 14.76
CA GLU A 66 -35.07 -20.57 16.18
C GLU A 66 -36.34 -21.25 16.75
N THR A 67 -37.43 -21.22 15.99
CA THR A 67 -38.65 -21.94 16.37
C THR A 67 -38.46 -23.44 16.11
N ARG A 68 -38.48 -24.24 17.15
CA ARG A 68 -38.24 -25.72 17.08
C ARG A 68 -39.48 -26.52 17.40
N ILE A 69 -39.64 -27.63 16.70
CA ILE A 69 -40.72 -28.59 16.95
C ILE A 69 -40.61 -29.12 18.38
N GLY A 70 -41.73 -29.15 19.11
CA GLY A 70 -41.81 -29.58 20.49
C GLY A 70 -41.57 -28.49 21.55
N GLU A 71 -41.11 -27.31 21.16
CA GLU A 71 -40.91 -26.16 22.04
C GLU A 71 -42.11 -25.23 22.02
N PRO A 72 -42.35 -24.43 23.08
CA PRO A 72 -43.41 -23.44 23.08
C PRO A 72 -43.10 -22.30 22.14
N LEU A 73 -44.06 -21.83 21.36
CA LEU A 73 -43.92 -20.67 20.49
C LEU A 73 -43.68 -19.41 21.32
N THR A 74 -42.53 -18.75 21.13
CA THR A 74 -42.21 -17.52 21.82
C THR A 74 -41.92 -16.40 20.81
N MET A 75 -42.37 -15.17 21.09
CA MET A 75 -42.12 -14.03 20.22
C MET A 75 -40.64 -13.63 20.20
N ILE A 76 -39.87 -14.05 21.18
CA ILE A 76 -38.41 -13.83 21.22
C ILE A 76 -37.76 -14.63 20.11
N HIS A 77 -38.05 -15.91 19.98
CA HIS A 77 -37.50 -16.78 18.92
C HIS A 77 -37.98 -16.33 17.54
N VAL A 78 -39.21 -15.87 17.41
CA VAL A 78 -39.72 -15.34 16.15
C VAL A 78 -38.99 -14.06 15.73
N ARG A 79 -38.82 -13.09 16.64
CA ARG A 79 -38.06 -11.85 16.35
C ARG A 79 -36.60 -12.11 16.03
N SER A 80 -35.94 -12.94 16.83
CA SER A 80 -34.55 -13.32 16.59
C SER A 80 -34.36 -13.96 15.22
N THR A 81 -35.26 -14.87 14.82
CA THR A 81 -35.26 -15.47 13.49
C THR A 81 -35.46 -14.42 12.37
N ILE A 82 -36.43 -13.49 12.55
CA ILE A 82 -36.61 -12.39 11.58
C ILE A 82 -35.32 -11.55 11.45
N ASP A 83 -34.76 -11.15 12.58
CA ASP A 83 -33.53 -10.34 12.60
C ASP A 83 -32.36 -11.05 11.90
N HIS A 84 -32.24 -12.37 12.11
CA HIS A 84 -31.24 -13.19 11.44
C HIS A 84 -31.48 -13.28 9.92
N LEU A 85 -32.69 -13.58 9.49
CA LEU A 85 -33.06 -13.74 8.08
C LEU A 85 -32.94 -12.42 7.31
N VAL A 86 -33.45 -11.33 7.90
CA VAL A 86 -33.32 -9.97 7.33
C VAL A 86 -31.84 -9.52 7.34
N GLY A 87 -31.12 -9.83 8.43
CA GLY A 87 -29.68 -9.55 8.57
C GLY A 87 -28.83 -10.16 7.46
N LEU A 88 -29.23 -11.32 6.92
CA LEU A 88 -28.57 -11.93 5.75
C LEU A 88 -28.65 -11.04 4.49
N GLY A 89 -29.67 -10.14 4.38
CA GLY A 89 -29.86 -9.30 3.20
C GLY A 89 -30.12 -10.09 1.91
N ARG A 90 -30.60 -11.32 2.05
CA ARG A 90 -31.02 -12.21 0.96
C ARG A 90 -32.51 -12.14 0.70
N PHE A 91 -33.27 -11.70 1.69
CA PHE A 91 -34.71 -11.61 1.63
C PHE A 91 -35.18 -10.17 1.70
N GLU A 92 -36.11 -9.81 0.88
CA GLU A 92 -36.78 -8.50 0.82
C GLU A 92 -37.95 -8.43 1.80
N ASP A 93 -38.61 -9.59 2.06
CA ASP A 93 -39.69 -9.71 3.00
C ASP A 93 -39.64 -11.08 3.71
N VAL A 94 -39.91 -11.09 5.00
CA VAL A 94 -39.98 -12.27 5.86
C VAL A 94 -41.30 -12.23 6.62
N ARG A 95 -42.23 -13.12 6.25
CA ARG A 95 -43.54 -13.23 6.89
C ARG A 95 -43.63 -14.52 7.67
N VAL A 96 -44.27 -14.44 8.84
CA VAL A 96 -44.48 -15.58 9.73
C VAL A 96 -45.94 -15.78 9.96
N PHE A 97 -46.42 -16.99 9.74
CA PHE A 97 -47.79 -17.40 9.99
C PHE A 97 -47.80 -18.49 11.06
N ALA A 98 -48.82 -18.50 11.88
CA ALA A 98 -49.05 -19.50 12.89
C ALA A 98 -50.43 -20.11 12.66
N ASP A 99 -50.46 -21.33 12.19
CA ASP A 99 -51.69 -22.05 11.85
C ASP A 99 -52.02 -23.10 12.93
N PRO A 100 -53.29 -23.21 13.41
CA PRO A 100 -53.64 -24.16 14.43
C PRO A 100 -53.58 -25.60 13.89
N SER A 101 -53.09 -26.53 14.73
CA SER A 101 -53.05 -27.96 14.45
C SER A 101 -53.58 -28.74 15.67
N ASP A 102 -54.04 -29.98 15.49
CA ASP A 102 -54.51 -30.84 16.55
C ASP A 102 -53.45 -31.14 17.62
N GLN A 103 -52.18 -31.04 17.25
CA GLN A 103 -51.02 -31.29 18.13
C GLN A 103 -50.31 -30.02 18.59
N GLY A 104 -50.85 -28.80 18.28
CA GLY A 104 -50.20 -27.55 18.64
C GLY A 104 -50.36 -26.46 17.61
N VAL A 105 -49.23 -25.86 17.18
CA VAL A 105 -49.19 -24.78 16.19
C VAL A 105 -48.16 -25.12 15.11
N VAL A 106 -48.54 -24.99 13.85
CA VAL A 106 -47.62 -25.02 12.70
C VAL A 106 -47.12 -23.61 12.44
N VAL A 107 -45.81 -23.42 12.51
CA VAL A 107 -45.18 -22.13 12.22
C VAL A 107 -44.65 -22.15 10.79
N ARG A 108 -45.17 -21.27 9.94
CA ARG A 108 -44.82 -21.17 8.55
C ARG A 108 -44.08 -19.86 8.25
N TRP A 109 -42.85 -20.00 7.77
CA TRP A 109 -41.97 -18.90 7.37
C TRP A 109 -42.04 -18.71 5.87
N GLN A 110 -42.51 -17.56 5.40
CA GLN A 110 -42.58 -17.19 4.00
C GLN A 110 -41.50 -16.15 3.69
N LEU A 111 -40.54 -16.54 2.86
CA LEU A 111 -39.38 -15.75 2.52
C LEU A 111 -39.45 -15.26 1.06
N THR A 112 -39.34 -13.97 0.86
CA THR A 112 -39.31 -13.37 -0.47
C THR A 112 -37.86 -12.96 -0.79
N PRO A 113 -37.20 -13.60 -1.79
CA PRO A 113 -35.79 -13.29 -2.14
C PRO A 113 -35.64 -11.89 -2.72
N VAL A 114 -34.50 -11.24 -2.43
CA VAL A 114 -34.12 -9.98 -3.08
C VAL A 114 -33.76 -10.23 -4.53
N ARG A 115 -34.52 -9.65 -5.45
CA ARG A 115 -34.19 -9.65 -6.88
C ARG A 115 -33.13 -8.59 -7.17
N ARG A 116 -32.00 -8.97 -7.79
CA ARG A 116 -30.87 -8.10 -8.06
C ARG A 116 -30.66 -7.82 -9.53
N ILE A 117 -30.31 -6.59 -9.86
CA ILE A 117 -29.96 -6.18 -11.22
C ILE A 117 -28.52 -6.62 -11.48
N SER A 118 -28.34 -7.63 -12.34
CA SER A 118 -27.05 -8.19 -12.70
C SER A 118 -26.44 -7.57 -13.98
N ALA A 119 -27.29 -6.95 -14.80
CA ALA A 119 -26.86 -6.25 -16.01
C ALA A 119 -27.72 -5.01 -16.23
N ILE A 120 -27.09 -3.94 -16.72
CA ILE A 120 -27.78 -2.72 -17.13
C ILE A 120 -27.52 -2.54 -18.62
N VAL A 121 -28.57 -2.51 -19.41
CA VAL A 121 -28.57 -2.27 -20.87
C VAL A 121 -29.11 -0.86 -21.09
N LEU A 122 -28.37 -0.05 -21.82
CA LEU A 122 -28.81 1.28 -22.25
C LEU A 122 -29.35 1.13 -23.66
N ASP A 123 -30.61 1.50 -23.86
CA ASP A 123 -31.31 1.46 -25.12
C ASP A 123 -31.61 2.90 -25.61
N GLY A 124 -31.33 3.21 -26.85
CA GLY A 124 -31.48 4.54 -27.43
C GLY A 124 -30.15 5.34 -27.48
N GLU A 125 -30.23 6.56 -28.00
CA GLU A 125 -29.08 7.45 -28.12
C GLU A 125 -28.85 8.19 -26.80
N ALA A 126 -27.75 7.87 -26.12
CA ALA A 126 -27.45 8.43 -24.81
C ALA A 126 -27.08 9.93 -24.84
N GLN A 127 -26.55 10.45 -25.96
CA GLN A 127 -26.05 11.84 -26.10
C GLN A 127 -25.01 12.30 -25.03
N VAL A 128 -24.67 11.39 -24.11
CA VAL A 128 -23.64 11.52 -23.07
C VAL A 128 -22.78 10.26 -23.14
N PRO A 129 -21.46 10.34 -22.91
CA PRO A 129 -20.60 9.15 -22.93
C PRO A 129 -21.11 8.05 -21.98
N GLU A 130 -21.33 6.85 -22.52
CA GLU A 130 -21.82 5.70 -21.77
C GLU A 130 -20.99 5.39 -20.51
N PRO A 131 -19.63 5.50 -20.52
CA PRO A 131 -18.83 5.33 -19.31
C PRO A 131 -19.18 6.27 -18.16
N ALA A 132 -19.61 7.51 -18.46
CA ALA A 132 -20.03 8.48 -17.44
C ALA A 132 -21.37 8.08 -16.79
N ILE A 133 -22.31 7.55 -17.56
CA ILE A 133 -23.57 7.00 -17.06
C ILE A 133 -23.30 5.79 -16.16
N ARG A 134 -22.46 4.87 -16.61
CA ARG A 134 -22.10 3.67 -15.85
C ARG A 134 -21.34 3.99 -14.56
N ALA A 135 -20.48 5.00 -14.58
CA ALA A 135 -19.78 5.48 -13.39
C ALA A 135 -20.77 6.02 -12.35
N GLU A 136 -21.68 6.94 -12.76
CA GLU A 136 -22.71 7.50 -11.89
C GLU A 136 -23.57 6.42 -11.23
N LEU A 137 -24.04 5.45 -12.03
CA LEU A 137 -24.85 4.34 -11.53
C LEU A 137 -24.04 3.42 -10.60
N GLY A 138 -22.80 3.13 -10.96
CA GLY A 138 -21.90 2.28 -10.18
C GLY A 138 -21.52 2.87 -8.83
N ASP A 139 -21.21 4.17 -8.82
CA ASP A 139 -20.81 4.89 -7.59
C ASP A 139 -21.99 5.02 -6.61
N ARG A 140 -23.18 5.27 -7.14
CA ARG A 140 -24.38 5.52 -6.31
C ARG A 140 -25.08 4.25 -5.84
N PHE A 141 -25.15 3.22 -6.69
CA PHE A 141 -25.98 2.05 -6.46
C PHE A 141 -25.18 0.75 -6.30
N GLY A 142 -23.90 0.77 -6.64
CA GLY A 142 -23.02 -0.40 -6.63
C GLY A 142 -23.20 -1.29 -7.86
N ALA A 143 -22.48 -2.41 -7.88
CA ALA A 143 -22.40 -3.28 -9.04
C ALA A 143 -23.69 -4.07 -9.33
N MET A 144 -24.49 -4.37 -8.31
CA MET A 144 -25.71 -5.17 -8.41
C MET A 144 -26.78 -4.63 -7.44
N PRO A 145 -27.45 -3.53 -7.77
CA PRO A 145 -28.51 -2.98 -6.94
C PRO A 145 -29.74 -3.90 -6.90
N SER A 146 -30.54 -3.78 -5.83
CA SER A 146 -31.84 -4.43 -5.75
C SER A 146 -32.78 -3.91 -6.84
N ALA A 147 -33.62 -4.77 -7.40
CA ALA A 147 -34.69 -4.40 -8.34
C ALA A 147 -35.67 -3.39 -7.75
N THR A 148 -35.85 -3.36 -6.43
CA THR A 148 -36.68 -2.37 -5.71
C THR A 148 -36.16 -0.94 -5.85
N ARG A 149 -34.88 -0.76 -6.16
CA ARG A 149 -34.25 0.56 -6.34
C ARG A 149 -34.36 1.14 -7.75
N VAL A 150 -35.05 0.47 -8.66
CA VAL A 150 -35.21 0.97 -10.03
C VAL A 150 -35.78 2.40 -10.10
N PRO A 151 -36.83 2.77 -9.30
CA PRO A 151 -37.29 4.17 -9.31
C PRO A 151 -36.20 5.18 -8.90
N GLU A 152 -35.35 4.83 -7.92
CA GLU A 152 -34.23 5.68 -7.50
C GLU A 152 -33.15 5.78 -8.60
N ILE A 153 -32.89 4.69 -9.30
CA ILE A 153 -31.96 4.64 -10.43
C ILE A 153 -32.43 5.55 -11.56
N VAL A 154 -33.73 5.48 -11.92
CA VAL A 154 -34.34 6.33 -12.94
C VAL A 154 -34.25 7.81 -12.52
N ALA A 155 -34.68 8.14 -11.30
CA ALA A 155 -34.63 9.51 -10.81
C ALA A 155 -33.20 10.08 -10.76
N ALA A 156 -32.22 9.26 -10.35
CA ALA A 156 -30.82 9.67 -10.35
C ALA A 156 -30.28 9.93 -11.75
N LEU A 157 -30.68 9.12 -12.71
CA LEU A 157 -30.25 9.27 -14.09
C LEU A 157 -30.94 10.45 -14.78
N GLU A 158 -32.22 10.70 -14.49
CA GLU A 158 -32.92 11.90 -14.96
C GLU A 158 -32.26 13.16 -14.38
N ALA A 159 -31.91 13.17 -13.11
CA ALA A 159 -31.16 14.27 -12.49
C ALA A 159 -29.77 14.46 -13.15
N PHE A 160 -29.05 13.38 -13.42
CA PHE A 160 -27.78 13.38 -14.12
C PHE A 160 -27.86 14.04 -15.50
N TYR A 161 -28.93 13.76 -16.25
CA TYR A 161 -29.19 14.36 -17.56
C TYR A 161 -29.61 15.84 -17.41
N ALA A 162 -30.47 16.15 -16.43
CA ALA A 162 -30.92 17.52 -16.19
C ALA A 162 -29.76 18.46 -15.85
N GLU A 163 -28.79 18.01 -15.08
CA GLU A 163 -27.58 18.78 -14.75
C GLU A 163 -26.71 19.06 -16.00
N ARG A 164 -26.78 18.20 -17.01
CA ARG A 164 -26.05 18.37 -18.30
C ARG A 164 -26.85 19.09 -19.35
N GLY A 165 -28.00 19.66 -18.97
CA GLY A 165 -28.85 20.49 -19.83
C GLY A 165 -29.99 19.75 -20.54
N PHE A 166 -30.22 18.47 -20.27
CA PHE A 166 -31.30 17.70 -20.86
C PHE A 166 -32.53 17.67 -19.93
N ARG A 167 -33.27 18.76 -19.89
CA ARG A 167 -34.40 18.96 -18.94
C ARG A 167 -35.61 18.07 -19.23
N GLN A 168 -35.75 17.63 -20.47
CA GLN A 168 -36.85 16.79 -20.92
C GLN A 168 -36.45 15.30 -21.01
N ALA A 169 -35.33 14.98 -20.38
CA ALA A 169 -34.89 13.57 -20.37
C ALA A 169 -35.95 12.70 -19.70
N ALA A 170 -36.40 11.71 -20.42
CA ALA A 170 -37.32 10.69 -19.94
C ALA A 170 -36.64 9.33 -20.03
N ILE A 171 -36.65 8.62 -18.92
CA ILE A 171 -35.99 7.31 -18.82
C ILE A 171 -37.04 6.30 -18.44
N VAL A 172 -37.26 5.34 -19.32
CA VAL A 172 -38.19 4.24 -19.07
C VAL A 172 -37.41 3.00 -18.73
N ALA A 173 -37.63 2.52 -17.50
CA ALA A 173 -36.97 1.31 -17.01
C ALA A 173 -37.86 0.09 -17.22
N ARG A 174 -37.27 -0.99 -17.72
CA ARG A 174 -37.91 -2.29 -17.84
C ARG A 174 -37.00 -3.34 -17.23
N LEU A 175 -37.57 -4.20 -16.39
CA LEU A 175 -36.89 -5.35 -15.83
C LEU A 175 -37.22 -6.59 -16.69
N GLU A 176 -36.16 -7.28 -17.11
CA GLU A 176 -36.27 -8.53 -17.86
C GLU A 176 -35.73 -9.67 -17.00
N GLU A 177 -36.52 -10.71 -16.84
CA GLU A 177 -36.10 -11.92 -16.14
C GLU A 177 -35.17 -12.75 -17.03
N ARG A 178 -34.20 -13.36 -16.41
CA ARG A 178 -33.30 -14.27 -17.09
C ARG A 178 -33.79 -15.69 -16.84
N GLU A 179 -34.18 -16.40 -17.88
CA GLU A 179 -34.80 -17.75 -17.79
C GLU A 179 -34.02 -18.75 -16.92
N SER A 180 -32.68 -18.58 -16.80
CA SER A 180 -31.82 -19.48 -16.03
C SER A 180 -31.57 -19.06 -14.56
N ARG A 181 -32.00 -17.83 -14.16
CA ARG A 181 -31.80 -17.30 -12.80
C ARG A 181 -32.83 -16.21 -12.48
N PRO A 182 -33.97 -16.57 -11.93
CA PRO A 182 -35.06 -15.62 -11.66
C PRO A 182 -34.74 -14.54 -10.62
N GLU A 183 -33.75 -14.76 -9.76
CA GLU A 183 -33.23 -13.75 -8.82
C GLU A 183 -32.36 -12.69 -9.48
N ARG A 184 -31.93 -12.88 -10.73
CA ARG A 184 -31.09 -11.96 -11.48
C ARG A 184 -31.84 -11.33 -12.64
N MET A 185 -32.03 -10.03 -12.53
CA MET A 185 -32.74 -9.23 -13.49
C MET A 185 -31.74 -8.49 -14.40
N THR A 186 -32.15 -8.28 -15.64
CA THR A 186 -31.54 -7.29 -16.52
C THR A 186 -32.37 -6.03 -16.51
N LEU A 187 -31.78 -4.90 -16.16
CA LEU A 187 -32.43 -3.58 -16.24
C LEU A 187 -32.16 -2.98 -17.60
N VAL A 188 -33.18 -2.83 -18.39
CA VAL A 188 -33.13 -2.09 -19.68
C VAL A 188 -33.63 -0.68 -19.42
N LEU A 189 -32.77 0.31 -19.67
CA LEU A 189 -33.04 1.73 -19.54
C LEU A 189 -33.20 2.32 -20.94
N ALA A 190 -34.41 2.58 -21.37
CA ALA A 190 -34.70 3.26 -22.63
C ALA A 190 -34.51 4.76 -22.43
N LEU A 191 -33.45 5.30 -23.04
CA LEU A 191 -33.03 6.69 -22.89
C LEU A 191 -33.66 7.57 -23.95
N LYS A 192 -34.35 8.60 -23.53
CA LYS A 192 -34.88 9.66 -24.37
C LYS A 192 -34.43 11.01 -23.81
N PRO A 193 -33.17 11.44 -24.07
CA PRO A 193 -32.65 12.66 -23.50
C PRO A 193 -33.39 13.93 -23.90
N GLY A 194 -34.00 13.91 -25.05
CA GLY A 194 -34.64 15.12 -25.61
C GLY A 194 -33.61 16.13 -26.13
N ALA A 195 -34.07 17.34 -26.37
CA ALA A 195 -33.19 18.44 -26.78
C ALA A 195 -32.34 18.96 -25.64
N ARG A 196 -31.05 19.13 -25.88
CA ARG A 196 -30.15 19.77 -24.91
C ARG A 196 -30.36 21.28 -24.89
N ALA A 197 -30.58 21.87 -23.73
CA ALA A 197 -30.75 23.30 -23.56
C ALA A 197 -29.55 24.09 -24.09
N ALA A 198 -29.81 25.08 -24.93
CA ALA A 198 -28.83 26.02 -25.42
C ALA A 198 -28.83 27.30 -24.55
N ILE A 199 -27.68 27.91 -24.33
CA ILE A 199 -27.59 29.18 -23.62
C ILE A 199 -28.19 30.26 -24.48
N LYS A 200 -29.27 30.91 -24.01
CA LYS A 200 -29.96 32.00 -24.71
C LYS A 200 -29.27 33.31 -24.41
N THR A 201 -29.12 33.62 -23.14
CA THR A 201 -28.50 34.85 -22.66
C THR A 201 -27.52 34.54 -21.51
N VAL A 202 -26.44 35.29 -21.47
CA VAL A 202 -25.52 35.30 -20.33
C VAL A 202 -25.46 36.70 -19.80
N THR A 203 -25.72 36.88 -18.53
CA THR A 203 -25.56 38.18 -17.83
C THR A 203 -24.46 38.01 -16.78
N VAL A 204 -23.47 38.85 -16.84
CA VAL A 204 -22.38 38.85 -15.86
C VAL A 204 -22.44 40.09 -15.00
N THR A 205 -22.54 39.90 -13.70
CA THR A 205 -22.39 40.97 -12.72
C THR A 205 -21.00 40.83 -12.09
N THR A 206 -20.17 41.83 -12.33
CA THR A 206 -18.76 41.78 -11.88
C THR A 206 -18.30 43.18 -11.50
N THR A 207 -17.09 43.30 -10.99
CA THR A 207 -16.44 44.60 -10.69
C THR A 207 -15.59 45.07 -11.86
N PRO A 208 -15.22 46.37 -11.93
CA PRO A 208 -14.36 46.88 -13.01
C PRO A 208 -12.99 46.18 -13.14
N ARG A 209 -12.54 45.52 -12.08
CA ARG A 209 -11.25 44.79 -12.08
C ARG A 209 -11.30 43.43 -12.81
N GLU A 210 -12.49 42.88 -12.93
CA GLU A 210 -12.73 41.62 -13.64
C GLU A 210 -13.70 41.90 -14.80
N PRO A 211 -13.21 42.23 -16.00
CA PRO A 211 -14.07 42.58 -17.11
C PRO A 211 -14.94 41.39 -17.56
N GLU A 212 -16.16 41.68 -17.93
CA GLU A 212 -17.16 40.70 -18.37
C GLU A 212 -16.62 39.74 -19.44
N SER A 213 -15.86 40.26 -20.42
CA SER A 213 -15.27 39.45 -21.48
C SER A 213 -14.30 38.39 -20.98
N GLU A 214 -13.56 38.69 -19.91
CA GLU A 214 -12.63 37.73 -19.29
C GLU A 214 -13.38 36.66 -18.53
N VAL A 215 -14.41 37.03 -17.80
CA VAL A 215 -15.27 36.08 -17.08
C VAL A 215 -15.93 35.11 -18.07
N LEU A 216 -16.52 35.65 -19.14
CA LEU A 216 -17.16 34.84 -20.19
C LEU A 216 -16.17 33.88 -20.86
N ARG A 217 -14.96 34.39 -21.17
CA ARG A 217 -13.90 33.57 -21.77
C ARG A 217 -13.46 32.42 -20.85
N ARG A 218 -13.22 32.70 -19.58
CA ARG A 218 -12.76 31.70 -18.59
C ARG A 218 -13.83 30.67 -18.27
N LEU A 219 -15.06 31.07 -18.15
CA LEU A 219 -16.17 30.16 -17.89
C LEU A 219 -16.67 29.47 -19.16
N GLY A 220 -16.20 29.89 -20.35
CA GLY A 220 -16.58 29.31 -21.64
C GLY A 220 -18.05 29.47 -21.97
N LEU A 221 -18.66 30.57 -21.50
CA LEU A 221 -20.08 30.89 -21.68
C LEU A 221 -20.28 31.75 -22.93
N LEU A 222 -20.97 31.17 -23.89
CA LEU A 222 -21.34 31.86 -25.14
C LEU A 222 -22.80 31.51 -25.49
N ALA A 223 -23.55 32.50 -25.95
CA ALA A 223 -24.90 32.28 -26.46
C ALA A 223 -24.89 31.26 -27.60
N GLY A 224 -25.88 30.39 -27.67
CA GLY A 224 -25.99 29.30 -28.62
C GLY A 224 -25.24 28.01 -28.26
N ARG A 225 -24.33 28.03 -27.26
CA ARG A 225 -23.66 26.82 -26.81
C ARG A 225 -24.54 25.95 -25.91
N PRO A 226 -24.35 24.61 -25.94
CA PRO A 226 -25.05 23.73 -25.03
C PRO A 226 -24.72 24.02 -23.57
N PHE A 227 -25.75 24.03 -22.74
CA PHE A 227 -25.59 24.22 -21.30
C PHE A 227 -25.18 22.93 -20.62
N ASP A 228 -24.24 23.04 -19.68
CA ASP A 228 -23.79 21.93 -18.83
C ASP A 228 -23.43 22.52 -17.47
N ARG A 229 -24.30 22.28 -16.50
CA ARG A 229 -24.15 22.82 -15.14
C ARG A 229 -22.91 22.24 -14.45
N HIS A 230 -22.69 20.94 -14.56
CA HIS A 230 -21.57 20.26 -13.92
C HIS A 230 -20.22 20.81 -14.45
N ALA A 231 -20.10 20.96 -15.76
CA ALA A 231 -18.92 21.54 -16.39
C ALA A 231 -18.74 23.02 -16.05
N LEU A 232 -19.83 23.76 -15.89
CA LEU A 232 -19.78 25.18 -15.48
C LEU A 232 -19.31 25.33 -14.04
N GLU A 233 -19.83 24.53 -13.11
CA GLU A 233 -19.43 24.55 -11.70
C GLU A 233 -17.92 24.24 -11.54
N ALA A 234 -17.41 23.26 -12.28
CA ALA A 234 -15.97 22.97 -12.28
C ALA A 234 -15.10 24.14 -12.77
N ARG A 235 -15.58 24.86 -13.82
CA ARG A 235 -14.88 26.05 -14.34
C ARG A 235 -14.98 27.24 -13.37
N MET A 236 -16.13 27.42 -12.70
CA MET A 236 -16.30 28.44 -11.66
C MET A 236 -15.35 28.21 -10.49
N ALA A 237 -15.25 26.96 -10.00
CA ALA A 237 -14.30 26.63 -8.95
C ALA A 237 -12.85 26.89 -9.37
N GLY A 238 -12.48 26.56 -10.61
CA GLY A 238 -11.15 26.88 -11.17
C GLY A 238 -10.91 28.39 -11.30
N TYR A 239 -11.94 29.16 -11.60
CA TYR A 239 -11.84 30.63 -11.69
C TYR A 239 -11.72 31.27 -10.31
N GLU A 240 -12.46 30.80 -9.31
CA GLU A 240 -12.30 31.22 -7.92
C GLU A 240 -10.87 30.98 -7.41
N GLU A 241 -10.31 29.79 -7.69
CA GLU A 241 -8.94 29.48 -7.28
C GLU A 241 -7.91 30.37 -8.00
N ASN A 242 -8.17 30.75 -9.25
CA ASN A 242 -7.32 31.72 -9.96
C ASN A 242 -7.40 33.12 -9.32
N LEU A 243 -8.58 33.58 -8.92
CA LEU A 243 -8.74 34.84 -8.20
C LEU A 243 -8.02 34.81 -6.85
N ARG A 244 -8.12 33.73 -6.10
CA ARG A 244 -7.38 33.54 -4.84
C ARG A 244 -5.87 33.57 -5.06
N GLY A 245 -5.39 32.92 -6.12
CA GLY A 245 -3.97 33.00 -6.52
C GLY A 245 -3.48 34.40 -6.84
N ARG A 246 -4.39 35.33 -7.12
CA ARG A 246 -4.13 36.77 -7.39
C ARG A 246 -4.33 37.67 -6.17
N GLY A 247 -4.57 37.11 -5.00
CA GLY A 247 -4.74 37.86 -3.76
C GLY A 247 -6.17 38.18 -3.37
N PHE A 248 -7.18 37.73 -4.12
CA PHE A 248 -8.60 37.88 -3.79
C PHE A 248 -9.06 36.63 -3.02
N TYR A 249 -8.65 36.50 -1.77
CA TYR A 249 -8.85 35.25 -1.01
C TYR A 249 -10.32 34.95 -0.71
N GLU A 250 -11.17 35.96 -0.60
CA GLU A 250 -12.61 35.87 -0.35
C GLU A 250 -13.44 35.71 -1.64
N ALA A 251 -12.79 35.53 -2.79
CA ALA A 251 -13.47 35.45 -4.08
C ALA A 251 -14.56 34.36 -4.10
N ARG A 252 -15.72 34.73 -4.60
CA ARG A 252 -16.89 33.88 -4.82
C ARG A 252 -17.45 34.10 -6.22
N VAL A 253 -17.73 32.96 -6.88
CA VAL A 253 -18.42 32.97 -8.18
C VAL A 253 -19.71 32.18 -8.04
N ARG A 254 -20.84 32.87 -8.27
CA ARG A 254 -22.15 32.26 -8.14
C ARG A 254 -22.86 32.24 -9.48
N GLN A 255 -23.67 31.22 -9.69
CA GLN A 255 -24.56 31.15 -10.86
C GLN A 255 -26.02 31.06 -10.43
N VAL A 256 -26.87 31.71 -11.19
CA VAL A 256 -28.31 31.50 -11.23
C VAL A 256 -28.68 31.22 -12.67
N HIS A 257 -29.52 30.22 -12.89
CA HIS A 257 -29.97 29.89 -14.23
C HIS A 257 -31.48 29.64 -14.27
N GLU A 258 -32.10 30.10 -15.34
CA GLU A 258 -33.53 29.95 -15.56
C GLU A 258 -33.76 29.36 -16.94
N PHE A 259 -34.46 28.23 -16.97
CA PHE A 259 -34.86 27.57 -18.21
C PHE A 259 -36.13 28.21 -18.77
N SER A 260 -36.23 28.29 -20.10
CA SER A 260 -37.48 28.62 -20.78
C SER A 260 -38.59 27.62 -20.45
N GLY A 261 -39.86 27.96 -20.66
CA GLY A 261 -41.01 27.11 -20.33
C GLY A 261 -40.94 25.71 -20.97
N GLU A 262 -40.28 25.57 -22.13
CA GLU A 262 -40.04 24.31 -22.80
C GLU A 262 -38.73 23.62 -22.43
N GLY A 263 -37.91 24.24 -21.60
CA GLY A 263 -36.61 23.67 -21.14
C GLY A 263 -35.52 23.58 -22.22
N THR A 264 -35.73 24.12 -23.42
CA THR A 264 -34.79 24.03 -24.57
C THR A 264 -33.78 25.14 -24.60
N THR A 265 -34.02 26.25 -23.85
CA THR A 265 -33.09 27.34 -23.69
C THR A 265 -32.94 27.73 -22.23
N VAL A 266 -31.76 28.27 -21.87
CA VAL A 266 -31.44 28.69 -20.54
C VAL A 266 -30.82 30.09 -20.53
N SER A 267 -31.27 30.91 -19.62
CA SER A 267 -30.60 32.18 -19.28
C SER A 267 -29.71 31.98 -18.08
N VAL A 268 -28.44 32.35 -18.18
CA VAL A 268 -27.45 32.15 -17.13
C VAL A 268 -26.99 33.51 -16.61
N GLN A 269 -27.13 33.71 -15.30
CA GLN A 269 -26.60 34.88 -14.61
C GLN A 269 -25.41 34.48 -13.76
N ILE A 270 -24.26 35.09 -13.99
CA ILE A 270 -23.04 34.90 -13.22
C ILE A 270 -22.78 36.14 -12.39
N THR A 271 -22.56 35.93 -11.11
CA THR A 271 -22.12 36.98 -10.20
C THR A 271 -20.73 36.67 -9.72
N VAL A 272 -19.78 37.54 -10.01
CA VAL A 272 -18.40 37.45 -9.54
C VAL A 272 -18.20 38.49 -8.46
N GLU A 273 -17.97 38.01 -7.27
CA GLU A 273 -17.63 38.83 -6.09
C GLU A 273 -16.16 38.54 -5.74
N PRO A 274 -15.21 39.30 -6.25
CA PRO A 274 -13.79 39.05 -5.96
C PRO A 274 -13.44 39.25 -4.49
N GLY A 275 -14.23 40.08 -3.80
CA GLY A 275 -13.86 40.59 -2.49
C GLY A 275 -12.71 41.59 -2.56
N PRO A 276 -12.19 42.05 -1.43
CA PRO A 276 -11.06 42.95 -1.41
C PRO A 276 -9.77 42.22 -1.84
N HIS A 277 -8.87 42.92 -2.50
CA HIS A 277 -7.52 42.45 -2.71
C HIS A 277 -6.77 42.50 -1.38
N VAL A 278 -6.24 41.35 -0.92
CA VAL A 278 -5.55 41.28 0.37
C VAL A 278 -4.06 41.30 0.17
N ARG A 279 -3.38 42.19 0.82
CA ARG A 279 -1.93 42.27 0.86
C ARG A 279 -1.43 42.09 2.29
N VAL A 280 -0.68 41.02 2.51
CA VAL A 280 -0.02 40.77 3.78
C VAL A 280 1.37 41.40 3.77
N VAL A 281 1.65 42.22 4.79
CA VAL A 281 2.91 42.98 4.95
C VAL A 281 3.52 42.61 6.28
N PHE A 282 4.82 42.36 6.29
CA PHE A 282 5.59 42.17 7.51
C PHE A 282 6.48 43.39 7.75
N ALA A 283 6.26 44.04 8.88
CA ALA A 283 7.00 45.22 9.32
C ALA A 283 7.85 44.87 10.55
N GLY A 284 8.86 45.67 10.85
CA GLY A 284 9.77 45.46 11.99
C GLY A 284 10.92 44.53 11.68
N ASP A 285 11.18 43.57 12.56
CA ASP A 285 12.30 42.64 12.44
C ASP A 285 12.07 41.63 11.29
N PRO A 286 13.13 41.23 10.53
CA PRO A 286 12.97 40.32 9.42
C PRO A 286 12.55 38.91 9.87
N LEU A 287 11.73 38.25 9.06
CA LEU A 287 11.39 36.83 9.23
C LEU A 287 12.31 35.96 8.36
N GLU A 288 12.85 34.88 8.92
CA GLU A 288 13.60 33.88 8.16
C GLU A 288 12.65 32.80 7.65
N GLY A 289 12.73 32.48 6.37
CA GLY A 289 11.92 31.46 5.73
C GLY A 289 10.75 32.04 4.92
N LYS A 290 9.86 31.17 4.44
CA LYS A 290 8.68 31.57 3.68
C LYS A 290 7.61 32.10 4.64
N SER A 291 7.43 33.40 4.66
CA SER A 291 6.42 34.07 5.49
C SER A 291 4.98 33.67 5.14
N GLU A 292 4.75 33.22 3.89
CA GLU A 292 3.45 32.74 3.41
C GLU A 292 2.95 31.49 4.18
N ASP A 293 3.86 30.60 4.60
CA ASP A 293 3.53 29.40 5.35
C ASP A 293 3.03 29.71 6.78
N LEU A 294 3.29 30.92 7.28
CA LEU A 294 2.90 31.37 8.61
C LEU A 294 1.52 32.01 8.63
N VAL A 295 1.06 32.52 7.48
CA VAL A 295 -0.21 33.23 7.35
C VAL A 295 -1.04 32.56 6.22
N PRO A 296 -1.77 31.47 6.50
CA PRO A 296 -2.41 30.65 5.48
C PRO A 296 -3.74 31.23 4.97
N VAL A 297 -3.77 32.51 4.63
CA VAL A 297 -4.98 33.20 4.12
C VAL A 297 -5.53 32.59 2.83
N ARG A 298 -4.65 31.99 2.02
CA ARG A 298 -5.03 31.34 0.77
C ARG A 298 -5.77 30.03 0.99
N GLU A 299 -5.27 29.22 1.91
CA GLU A 299 -5.81 27.90 2.24
C GLU A 299 -7.16 28.02 2.96
N GLU A 300 -7.24 28.93 3.94
CA GLU A 300 -8.43 29.13 4.78
C GLU A 300 -9.50 30.00 4.11
N ARG A 301 -9.16 30.68 3.03
CA ARG A 301 -10.07 31.48 2.21
C ARG A 301 -10.75 32.64 2.97
N THR A 302 -10.08 33.15 3.96
CA THR A 302 -10.57 34.25 4.81
C THR A 302 -9.44 35.12 5.34
N VAL A 303 -9.74 36.30 5.80
CA VAL A 303 -8.87 37.21 6.55
C VAL A 303 -9.61 37.74 7.80
N ASP A 304 -10.36 36.83 8.43
CA ASP A 304 -11.05 37.14 9.66
C ASP A 304 -10.06 37.30 10.84
N GLN A 305 -10.60 37.84 11.95
CA GLN A 305 -9.78 38.14 13.11
C GLN A 305 -9.15 36.92 13.72
N ASP A 306 -9.87 35.78 13.79
CA ASP A 306 -9.41 34.55 14.41
C ASP A 306 -8.21 33.98 13.64
N LEU A 307 -8.24 33.95 12.31
CA LEU A 307 -7.11 33.55 11.48
C LEU A 307 -5.89 34.45 11.68
N LEU A 308 -6.10 35.76 11.75
CA LEU A 308 -5.00 36.69 11.91
C LEU A 308 -4.38 36.63 13.31
N GLU A 309 -5.18 36.37 14.35
CA GLU A 309 -4.69 36.09 15.72
C GLU A 309 -3.86 34.80 15.74
N ASP A 310 -4.36 33.73 15.13
CA ASP A 310 -3.61 32.47 14.98
C ASP A 310 -2.31 32.66 14.19
N ALA A 311 -2.33 33.43 13.12
CA ALA A 311 -1.14 33.77 12.35
C ALA A 311 -0.12 34.55 13.19
N SER A 312 -0.57 35.52 13.98
CA SER A 312 0.26 36.28 14.94
C SER A 312 0.95 35.33 15.92
N LEU A 313 0.20 34.38 16.50
CA LEU A 313 0.75 33.37 17.41
C LEU A 313 1.75 32.44 16.72
N ARG A 314 1.47 31.98 15.48
CA ARG A 314 2.38 31.13 14.68
C ARG A 314 3.70 31.84 14.38
N ILE A 315 3.65 33.13 13.99
CA ILE A 315 4.85 33.93 13.78
C ILE A 315 5.66 34.06 15.06
N ALA A 316 5.02 34.41 16.17
CA ALA A 316 5.69 34.53 17.47
C ALA A 316 6.32 33.19 17.90
N GLU A 317 5.61 32.08 17.73
CA GLU A 317 6.11 30.74 18.06
C GLU A 317 7.27 30.30 17.16
N ALA A 318 7.24 30.63 15.86
CA ALA A 318 8.35 30.38 14.94
C ALA A 318 9.63 31.10 15.40
N LEU A 319 9.50 32.34 15.86
CA LEU A 319 10.61 33.13 16.40
C LEU A 319 11.08 32.60 17.78
N ARG A 320 10.16 32.18 18.65
CA ARG A 320 10.51 31.56 19.95
C ARG A 320 11.31 30.29 19.75
N ARG A 321 11.02 29.48 18.71
CA ARG A 321 11.84 28.30 18.36
C ARG A 321 13.27 28.65 17.93
N GLN A 322 13.50 29.88 17.48
CA GLN A 322 14.82 30.41 17.16
C GLN A 322 15.52 31.07 18.37
N GLY A 323 14.90 31.04 19.55
CA GLY A 323 15.43 31.61 20.78
C GLY A 323 15.01 33.03 21.10
N TYR A 324 14.10 33.63 20.37
CA TYR A 324 13.54 34.95 20.65
C TYR A 324 12.36 34.84 21.61
N ARG A 325 12.65 34.70 22.92
CA ARG A 325 11.66 34.41 23.96
C ARG A 325 10.52 35.42 24.03
N ALA A 326 10.83 36.70 23.84
CA ALA A 326 9.85 37.80 23.92
C ALA A 326 9.21 38.14 22.58
N ALA A 327 9.37 37.26 21.56
CA ALA A 327 8.86 37.55 20.22
C ALA A 327 7.34 37.74 20.22
N GLN A 328 6.91 38.79 19.52
CA GLN A 328 5.52 39.17 19.29
C GLN A 328 5.35 39.58 17.83
N ALA A 329 4.15 39.40 17.30
CA ALA A 329 3.79 39.82 15.95
C ALA A 329 2.34 40.30 15.88
N PRO A 330 1.98 41.35 16.66
CA PRO A 330 0.64 41.91 16.55
C PRO A 330 0.35 42.34 15.11
N PHE A 331 -0.92 42.25 14.72
CA PHE A 331 -1.36 42.65 13.39
C PHE A 331 -2.26 43.88 13.47
N ASP A 332 -2.24 44.63 12.37
CA ASP A 332 -3.18 45.72 12.09
C ASP A 332 -3.84 45.43 10.74
N ARG A 333 -5.16 45.54 10.69
CA ARG A 333 -5.96 45.34 9.49
C ARG A 333 -6.59 46.64 9.06
N ARG A 334 -6.18 47.18 7.91
CA ARG A 334 -6.72 48.44 7.32
C ARG A 334 -7.36 48.17 5.99
N GLN A 335 -8.47 48.81 5.75
CA GLN A 335 -9.11 48.81 4.45
C GLN A 335 -8.84 50.16 3.77
N GLU A 336 -8.15 50.13 2.63
CA GLU A 336 -7.86 51.28 1.81
C GLU A 336 -8.56 51.11 0.45
N GLY A 337 -9.78 51.66 0.35
CA GLY A 337 -10.62 51.44 -0.82
C GLY A 337 -11.00 49.96 -0.98
N ASP A 338 -10.49 49.36 -2.05
CA ASP A 338 -10.79 47.96 -2.43
C ASP A 338 -9.66 47.00 -2.02
N GLU A 339 -8.67 47.48 -1.28
CA GLU A 339 -7.55 46.68 -0.78
C GLU A 339 -7.63 46.57 0.75
N VAL A 340 -7.41 45.37 1.25
CA VAL A 340 -7.20 45.08 2.67
C VAL A 340 -5.73 44.85 2.90
N ILE A 341 -5.10 45.69 3.67
CA ILE A 341 -3.71 45.57 4.06
C ILE A 341 -3.66 45.00 5.47
N VAL A 342 -3.07 43.83 5.62
CA VAL A 342 -2.79 43.18 6.90
C VAL A 342 -1.32 43.32 7.19
N THR A 343 -0.97 44.11 8.20
CA THR A 343 0.42 44.36 8.59
C THR A 343 0.74 43.66 9.89
N PHE A 344 1.61 42.66 9.84
CA PHE A 344 2.18 42.06 11.05
C PHE A 344 3.44 42.79 11.48
N THR A 345 3.40 43.43 12.66
CA THR A 345 4.58 44.11 13.22
C THR A 345 5.38 43.14 14.04
N VAL A 346 6.45 42.63 13.44
CA VAL A 346 7.29 41.62 14.05
C VAL A 346 8.30 42.29 14.98
N THR A 347 8.31 41.86 16.24
CA THR A 347 9.32 42.27 17.25
C THR A 347 9.96 41.01 17.81
N ARG A 348 11.22 40.80 17.49
CA ARG A 348 11.98 39.61 17.93
C ARG A 348 12.38 39.72 19.41
N GLY A 349 12.81 40.90 19.82
CA GLY A 349 13.48 41.10 21.10
C GLY A 349 14.87 40.44 21.14
N PRO A 350 15.49 40.34 22.33
CA PRO A 350 16.82 39.73 22.44
C PRO A 350 16.74 38.21 22.20
N GLN A 351 17.77 37.66 21.52
CA GLN A 351 17.93 36.24 21.34
C GLN A 351 18.51 35.62 22.61
N TYR A 352 17.94 34.52 23.05
CA TYR A 352 18.44 33.72 24.17
C TYR A 352 19.08 32.44 23.66
N ARG A 353 20.28 32.12 24.17
CA ARG A 353 21.04 30.91 23.82
C ARG A 353 21.47 30.17 25.09
N VAL A 354 21.39 28.85 25.01
CA VAL A 354 21.88 28.00 26.10
C VAL A 354 23.41 28.16 26.24
N SER A 355 23.90 28.50 27.39
CA SER A 355 25.33 28.56 27.70
C SER A 355 25.83 27.27 28.34
N THR A 356 25.12 26.81 29.39
CA THR A 356 25.48 25.59 30.12
C THR A 356 24.21 24.79 30.43
N VAL A 357 24.38 23.47 30.51
CA VAL A 357 23.32 22.56 30.97
C VAL A 357 23.92 21.70 32.08
N ALA A 358 23.44 21.87 33.28
CA ALA A 358 23.86 21.11 34.44
C ALA A 358 22.72 20.25 34.99
N VAL A 359 23.05 19.11 35.55
CA VAL A 359 22.10 18.20 36.21
C VAL A 359 22.66 17.91 37.59
N SER A 360 21.81 18.03 38.61
CA SER A 360 22.17 17.77 40.00
C SER A 360 21.08 16.96 40.72
N GLY A 361 21.44 16.41 41.89
CA GLY A 361 20.47 15.66 42.70
C GLY A 361 20.24 14.21 42.28
N PHE A 362 20.99 13.68 41.33
CA PHE A 362 20.95 12.27 40.95
C PHE A 362 21.99 11.45 41.74
N ALA A 363 21.56 10.34 42.30
CA ALA A 363 22.42 9.40 43.02
C ALA A 363 22.15 7.95 42.58
N ALA A 364 20.91 7.65 42.27
CA ALA A 364 20.47 6.29 41.93
C ALA A 364 20.74 5.90 40.45
N LEU A 365 20.77 6.86 39.57
CA LEU A 365 21.05 6.63 38.15
C LEU A 365 22.39 7.23 37.73
N ALA A 366 23.10 6.54 36.85
CA ALA A 366 24.34 7.08 36.31
C ALA A 366 24.08 8.26 35.36
N HIS A 367 24.96 9.25 35.35
CA HIS A 367 24.90 10.38 34.42
C HIS A 367 24.79 9.93 32.95
N ALA A 368 25.41 8.81 32.59
CA ALA A 368 25.36 8.24 31.26
C ALA A 368 23.94 7.82 30.79
N GLU A 369 23.01 7.55 31.72
CA GLU A 369 21.61 7.25 31.43
C GLU A 369 20.80 8.52 31.23
N ILE A 370 21.14 9.62 31.89
CA ILE A 370 20.44 10.91 31.83
C ILE A 370 20.93 11.74 30.62
N ALA A 371 22.23 11.69 30.35
CA ALA A 371 22.86 12.49 29.29
C ALA A 371 22.21 12.41 27.91
N PRO A 372 21.75 11.25 27.41
CA PRO A 372 21.05 11.16 26.13
C PRO A 372 19.73 11.92 26.07
N LEU A 373 19.09 12.17 27.22
CA LEU A 373 17.84 12.92 27.33
C LEU A 373 18.05 14.44 27.32
N LEU A 374 19.28 14.89 27.63
CA LEU A 374 19.67 16.30 27.62
C LEU A 374 19.88 16.75 26.15
N GLN A 375 18.79 16.86 25.37
CA GLN A 375 18.83 17.26 23.95
C GLN A 375 19.10 18.77 23.77
N LEU A 376 19.66 19.44 24.76
CA LEU A 376 20.02 20.86 24.77
C LEU A 376 21.54 20.98 24.91
N LYS A 377 22.17 21.74 24.04
CA LYS A 377 23.62 21.96 24.03
C LYS A 377 23.96 23.43 24.16
N ALA A 378 25.15 23.70 24.65
CA ALA A 378 25.70 25.06 24.62
C ALA A 378 25.71 25.59 23.17
N GLY A 379 25.18 26.81 22.98
CA GLY A 379 24.98 27.43 21.68
C GLY A 379 23.61 27.23 21.05
N ASP A 380 22.82 26.27 21.50
CA ASP A 380 21.45 26.07 20.99
C ASP A 380 20.56 27.27 21.34
N PRO A 381 19.56 27.57 20.50
CA PRO A 381 18.51 28.54 20.85
C PRO A 381 17.79 28.09 22.13
N PHE A 382 17.58 29.00 23.05
CA PHE A 382 16.80 28.70 24.25
C PHE A 382 15.30 28.67 23.89
N VAL A 383 14.67 27.52 24.07
CA VAL A 383 13.23 27.31 23.85
C VAL A 383 12.63 26.72 25.10
N GLU A 384 11.76 27.47 25.77
CA GLU A 384 11.21 27.09 27.07
C GLU A 384 10.45 25.76 27.05
N SER A 385 9.69 25.48 26.01
CA SER A 385 9.00 24.19 25.85
C SER A 385 9.96 23.00 25.76
N ARG A 386 11.14 23.16 25.19
CA ARG A 386 12.17 22.11 25.15
C ARG A 386 12.74 21.80 26.54
N VAL A 387 12.89 22.82 27.40
CA VAL A 387 13.33 22.62 28.78
C VAL A 387 12.31 21.78 29.55
N GLY A 388 11.02 22.08 29.38
CA GLY A 388 9.93 21.28 29.96
C GLY A 388 9.91 19.83 29.45
N LEU A 389 10.16 19.61 28.17
CA LEU A 389 10.24 18.27 27.59
C LEU A 389 11.43 17.46 28.17
N VAL A 390 12.60 18.09 28.34
CA VAL A 390 13.77 17.45 28.96
C VAL A 390 13.47 17.09 30.40
N ALA A 391 12.89 18.00 31.19
CA ALA A 391 12.53 17.73 32.57
C ALA A 391 11.53 16.57 32.66
N SER A 392 10.52 16.56 31.82
CA SER A 392 9.53 15.47 31.74
C SER A 392 10.17 14.15 31.33
N ALA A 393 11.10 14.14 30.34
CA ALA A 393 11.79 12.93 29.91
C ALA A 393 12.67 12.34 31.02
N ILE A 394 13.38 13.18 31.77
CA ILE A 394 14.17 12.73 32.92
C ILE A 394 13.24 12.18 34.01
N THR A 395 12.15 12.88 34.31
CA THR A 395 11.15 12.43 35.30
C THR A 395 10.61 11.05 34.92
N GLU A 396 10.29 10.85 33.66
CA GLU A 396 9.74 9.58 33.14
C GLU A 396 10.78 8.45 33.19
N LEU A 397 12.06 8.73 32.91
CA LEU A 397 13.14 7.77 33.09
C LEU A 397 13.18 7.25 34.54
N TYR A 398 13.11 8.16 35.51
CA TYR A 398 13.08 7.79 36.92
C TYR A 398 11.84 6.99 37.29
N ARG A 399 10.66 7.37 36.81
CA ARG A 399 9.41 6.64 37.06
C ARG A 399 9.47 5.21 36.54
N VAL A 400 9.99 5.02 35.31
CA VAL A 400 10.21 3.68 34.73
C VAL A 400 11.17 2.85 35.57
N ARG A 401 12.11 3.48 36.27
CA ARG A 401 13.05 2.83 37.18
C ARG A 401 12.50 2.62 38.61
N GLY A 402 11.21 2.93 38.83
CA GLY A 402 10.53 2.69 40.09
C GLY A 402 10.52 3.88 41.06
N PHE A 403 11.00 5.03 40.68
CA PHE A 403 10.98 6.24 41.50
C PHE A 403 9.69 7.03 41.24
N ALA A 404 8.59 6.56 41.81
CA ALA A 404 7.26 7.13 41.53
C ALA A 404 7.11 8.60 41.91
N GLN A 405 7.86 9.04 42.95
CA GLN A 405 7.83 10.41 43.45
C GLN A 405 8.89 11.31 42.82
N ALA A 406 9.64 10.81 41.83
CA ALA A 406 10.67 11.61 41.20
C ALA A 406 10.09 12.89 40.57
N ALA A 407 10.77 13.98 40.83
CA ALA A 407 10.45 15.30 40.30
C ALA A 407 11.72 15.98 39.78
N VAL A 408 11.63 16.61 38.65
CA VAL A 408 12.72 17.39 38.08
C VAL A 408 12.30 18.84 37.94
N LYS A 409 13.02 19.72 38.61
CA LYS A 409 12.78 21.16 38.60
C LYS A 409 13.82 21.82 37.69
N PRO A 410 13.41 22.42 36.59
CA PRO A 410 14.32 23.19 35.76
C PRO A 410 14.58 24.57 36.38
N GLY A 411 15.82 24.90 36.65
CA GLY A 411 16.30 26.23 36.99
C GLY A 411 16.78 26.93 35.73
N ILE A 412 16.32 28.16 35.55
CA ILE A 412 16.67 28.96 34.37
C ILE A 412 17.28 30.28 34.86
N GLN A 413 18.58 30.47 34.63
CA GLN A 413 19.27 31.68 34.96
C GLN A 413 19.70 32.42 33.71
N VAL A 414 19.23 33.66 33.56
CA VAL A 414 19.59 34.50 32.41
C VAL A 414 20.79 35.36 32.80
N LEU A 415 21.85 35.28 32.04
CA LEU A 415 23.07 36.06 32.25
C LEU A 415 23.02 37.42 31.51
N PRO A 416 23.95 38.33 31.84
CA PRO A 416 24.11 39.59 31.12
C PRO A 416 24.31 39.35 29.60
N PRO A 417 23.92 40.29 28.76
CA PRO A 417 24.05 40.15 27.31
C PRO A 417 25.52 40.04 26.88
N GLU A 418 25.79 39.13 25.95
CA GLU A 418 27.08 38.92 25.32
C GLU A 418 27.01 39.22 23.81
N THR A 419 28.12 39.70 23.28
CA THR A 419 28.28 39.91 21.84
C THR A 419 29.34 38.95 21.29
N ARG A 420 28.96 38.08 20.36
CA ARG A 420 29.87 37.15 19.72
C ARG A 420 29.65 37.17 18.20
N ALA A 421 30.74 37.34 17.44
CA ALA A 421 30.68 37.44 15.96
C ALA A 421 29.70 38.51 15.45
N GLY A 422 29.60 39.66 16.16
CA GLY A 422 28.74 40.76 15.77
C GLY A 422 27.23 40.62 16.14
N ALA A 423 26.80 39.48 16.69
CA ALA A 423 25.46 39.24 17.16
C ALA A 423 25.37 39.33 18.69
N SER A 424 24.41 40.09 19.21
CA SER A 424 24.14 40.20 20.65
C SER A 424 23.08 39.17 21.03
N PHE A 425 23.35 38.40 22.10
CA PHE A 425 22.43 37.43 22.66
C PHE A 425 22.53 37.41 24.17
N ARG A 426 21.54 36.81 24.83
CA ARG A 426 21.56 36.57 26.31
C ARG A 426 21.83 35.11 26.55
N PRO A 427 22.97 34.77 27.19
CA PRO A 427 23.24 33.39 27.58
C PRO A 427 22.27 32.94 28.67
N VAL A 428 21.89 31.68 28.65
CA VAL A 428 20.97 31.07 29.61
C VAL A 428 21.66 29.83 30.21
N GLU A 429 21.82 29.81 31.51
CA GLU A 429 22.24 28.61 32.22
C GLU A 429 21.02 27.81 32.61
N LEU A 430 21.08 26.53 32.32
CA LEU A 430 20.04 25.56 32.65
C LEU A 430 20.54 24.60 33.70
N GLN A 431 19.80 24.47 34.80
CA GLN A 431 20.07 23.51 35.84
C GLN A 431 18.85 22.62 36.05
N PHE A 432 19.00 21.32 35.90
CA PHE A 432 17.94 20.36 36.22
C PHE A 432 18.23 19.77 37.61
N GLU A 433 17.44 20.17 38.60
CA GLU A 433 17.52 19.62 39.95
C GLU A 433 16.58 18.44 40.07
N ILE A 434 17.14 17.25 40.35
CA ILE A 434 16.40 16.01 40.45
C ILE A 434 16.15 15.71 41.92
N GLN A 435 14.91 15.46 42.28
CA GLN A 435 14.47 14.93 43.57
C GLN A 435 13.99 13.51 43.31
N GLU A 436 14.85 12.51 43.59
CA GLU A 436 14.58 11.12 43.17
C GLU A 436 13.43 10.48 43.93
N GLY A 437 13.33 10.74 45.26
CA GLY A 437 12.44 10.02 46.17
C GLY A 437 12.86 8.56 46.38
N PRO A 438 12.05 7.75 47.08
CA PRO A 438 12.35 6.34 47.30
C PRO A 438 12.06 5.51 46.02
N GLN A 439 12.96 4.55 45.75
CA GLN A 439 12.69 3.53 44.72
C GLN A 439 11.73 2.49 45.28
N THR A 440 10.68 2.19 44.51
CA THR A 440 9.70 1.13 44.82
C THR A 440 10.00 -0.11 43.97
N LEU A 441 10.21 -1.25 44.63
CA LEU A 441 10.39 -2.56 43.99
C LEU A 441 9.16 -3.43 44.20
N VAL A 442 8.81 -4.22 43.21
CA VAL A 442 7.74 -5.22 43.33
C VAL A 442 8.27 -6.40 44.15
N THR A 443 7.57 -6.77 45.21
CA THR A 443 7.90 -7.96 46.05
C THR A 443 7.29 -9.24 45.47
N GLY A 444 6.16 -9.13 44.84
CA GLY A 444 5.46 -10.24 44.19
C GLY A 444 4.26 -9.74 43.37
N ALA A 445 3.89 -10.48 42.38
CA ALA A 445 2.66 -10.27 41.61
C ALA A 445 1.85 -11.57 41.66
N THR A 446 0.65 -11.52 42.22
CA THR A 446 -0.27 -12.66 42.32
C THR A 446 -1.49 -12.41 41.45
N VAL A 447 -2.04 -13.46 40.90
CA VAL A 447 -3.26 -13.40 40.09
C VAL A 447 -4.29 -14.36 40.71
N ASP A 448 -5.33 -13.79 41.29
CA ASP A 448 -6.38 -14.51 42.01
C ASP A 448 -7.66 -14.59 41.14
N GLY A 449 -8.51 -15.60 41.38
CA GLY A 449 -9.79 -15.78 40.69
C GLY A 449 -9.62 -16.37 39.27
N VAL A 450 -8.48 -16.98 38.98
CA VAL A 450 -8.16 -17.64 37.71
C VAL A 450 -8.57 -19.11 37.80
N THR A 451 -9.45 -19.55 36.88
CA THR A 451 -9.88 -20.96 36.76
C THR A 451 -9.65 -21.50 35.35
N ALA A 452 -9.80 -20.64 34.34
CA ALA A 452 -9.66 -21.02 32.92
C ALA A 452 -8.22 -21.00 32.39
N LEU A 453 -7.31 -20.38 33.13
CA LEU A 453 -5.89 -20.28 32.76
C LEU A 453 -5.01 -20.77 33.92
N GLU A 454 -3.84 -21.31 33.62
CA GLU A 454 -2.86 -21.64 34.62
C GLU A 454 -2.28 -20.37 35.25
N PRO A 455 -2.42 -20.16 36.58
CA PRO A 455 -1.98 -18.90 37.22
C PRO A 455 -0.49 -18.58 37.00
N SER A 456 0.37 -19.60 37.01
CA SER A 456 1.81 -19.45 36.78
C SER A 456 2.16 -19.04 35.35
N ALA A 457 1.44 -19.59 34.37
CA ALA A 457 1.64 -19.28 32.97
C ALA A 457 1.26 -17.83 32.64
N ILE A 458 0.13 -17.36 33.20
CA ILE A 458 -0.30 -15.98 32.99
C ILE A 458 0.55 -14.97 33.77
N ALA A 459 0.94 -15.29 35.00
CA ALA A 459 1.81 -14.44 35.80
C ALA A 459 3.19 -14.22 35.13
N SER A 460 3.70 -15.22 34.41
CA SER A 460 4.97 -15.11 33.66
C SER A 460 4.91 -14.11 32.49
N GLN A 461 3.72 -13.75 32.03
CA GLN A 461 3.51 -12.79 30.94
C GLN A 461 3.41 -11.34 31.44
N LEU A 462 3.29 -11.15 32.76
CA LEU A 462 3.21 -9.83 33.39
C LEU A 462 4.59 -9.21 33.54
N ALA A 463 4.71 -7.93 33.20
CA ALA A 463 5.97 -7.20 33.33
C ALA A 463 6.28 -6.83 34.79
N LEU A 464 5.24 -6.60 35.61
CA LEU A 464 5.38 -6.37 37.04
C LEU A 464 5.59 -7.70 37.77
N SER A 465 6.85 -8.09 37.97
CA SER A 465 7.26 -9.31 38.65
C SER A 465 8.23 -9.03 39.80
N ALA A 466 8.42 -9.98 40.69
CA ALA A 466 9.28 -9.82 41.88
C ALA A 466 10.69 -9.32 41.49
N GLY A 467 11.18 -8.31 42.24
CA GLY A 467 12.48 -7.67 42.02
C GLY A 467 12.52 -6.61 40.92
N ARG A 468 11.44 -6.44 40.16
CA ARG A 468 11.36 -5.40 39.11
C ARG A 468 10.95 -4.03 39.71
N PRO A 469 11.39 -2.94 39.11
CA PRO A 469 10.92 -1.60 39.47
C PRO A 469 9.41 -1.47 39.29
N PHE A 470 8.74 -0.85 40.24
CA PHE A 470 7.32 -0.57 40.14
C PHE A 470 7.08 0.66 39.27
N TYR A 471 6.42 0.44 38.14
CA TYR A 471 6.03 1.51 37.20
C TYR A 471 4.51 1.52 37.04
N ARG A 472 3.84 2.57 37.56
CA ARG A 472 2.38 2.61 37.64
C ARG A 472 1.65 2.42 36.29
N PRO A 473 2.10 3.00 35.17
CA PRO A 473 1.46 2.72 33.85
C PRO A 473 1.53 1.25 33.43
N GLN A 474 2.50 0.49 33.93
CA GLN A 474 2.62 -0.94 33.65
C GLN A 474 1.45 -1.76 34.24
N LEU A 475 0.80 -1.27 35.31
CA LEU A 475 -0.44 -1.89 35.80
C LEU A 475 -1.52 -1.94 34.72
N ALA A 476 -1.70 -0.85 33.97
CA ALA A 476 -2.69 -0.83 32.89
C ALA A 476 -2.29 -1.79 31.77
N ALA A 477 -1.02 -1.83 31.41
CA ALA A 477 -0.50 -2.72 30.38
C ALA A 477 -0.63 -4.21 30.78
N ASP A 478 -0.32 -4.54 32.03
CA ASP A 478 -0.46 -5.90 32.56
C ASP A 478 -1.93 -6.30 32.68
N ARG A 479 -2.81 -5.39 33.15
CA ARG A 479 -4.26 -5.59 33.14
C ARG A 479 -4.75 -5.90 31.71
N ASP A 480 -4.33 -5.10 30.75
CA ASP A 480 -4.74 -5.28 29.34
C ASP A 480 -4.18 -6.58 28.75
N THR A 481 -3.05 -7.06 29.28
CA THR A 481 -2.52 -8.38 28.92
C THR A 481 -3.40 -9.51 29.44
N LEU A 482 -3.84 -9.41 30.71
CA LEU A 482 -4.80 -10.35 31.30
C LEU A 482 -6.14 -10.32 30.55
N LEU A 483 -6.69 -9.13 30.31
CA LEU A 483 -7.95 -8.98 29.56
C LEU A 483 -7.86 -9.60 28.16
N ARG A 484 -6.77 -9.40 27.45
CA ARG A 484 -6.55 -10.00 26.13
C ARG A 484 -6.48 -11.52 26.17
N ALA A 485 -5.76 -12.08 27.17
CA ALA A 485 -5.65 -13.53 27.31
C ALA A 485 -7.03 -14.16 27.52
N TYR A 486 -7.86 -13.59 28.38
CA TYR A 486 -9.21 -14.08 28.62
C TYR A 486 -10.16 -13.86 27.46
N ARG A 487 -10.13 -12.70 26.79
CA ARG A 487 -10.95 -12.44 25.60
C ARG A 487 -10.58 -13.35 24.45
N HIS A 488 -9.31 -13.74 24.36
CA HIS A 488 -8.89 -14.75 23.38
C HIS A 488 -9.57 -16.11 23.61
N LEU A 489 -9.87 -16.45 24.86
CA LEU A 489 -10.61 -17.65 25.25
C LEU A 489 -12.14 -17.47 25.27
N GLY A 490 -12.66 -16.33 24.82
CA GLY A 490 -14.10 -16.07 24.74
C GLY A 490 -14.75 -15.50 26.00
N TYR A 491 -14.01 -15.11 27.02
CA TYR A 491 -14.52 -14.45 28.21
C TYR A 491 -14.69 -12.95 27.97
N GLN A 492 -15.75 -12.56 27.28
CA GLN A 492 -15.96 -11.17 26.86
C GLN A 492 -16.28 -10.22 28.02
N HIS A 493 -16.88 -10.74 29.10
CA HIS A 493 -17.26 -9.99 30.28
C HIS A 493 -16.23 -10.06 31.42
N VAL A 494 -15.01 -10.50 31.10
CA VAL A 494 -13.93 -10.56 32.08
C VAL A 494 -13.63 -9.17 32.63
N SER A 495 -13.51 -9.06 33.92
CA SER A 495 -13.01 -7.87 34.61
C SER A 495 -11.77 -8.18 35.42
N VAL A 496 -10.83 -7.25 35.39
CA VAL A 496 -9.55 -7.36 36.10
C VAL A 496 -9.33 -6.11 36.92
N THR A 497 -9.21 -6.29 38.23
CA THR A 497 -8.88 -5.23 39.16
C THR A 497 -7.50 -5.48 39.78
N SER A 498 -6.81 -4.42 40.21
CA SER A 498 -5.52 -4.54 40.85
C SER A 498 -5.57 -3.92 42.26
N GLN A 499 -4.97 -4.60 43.23
CA GLN A 499 -4.73 -4.10 44.56
C GLN A 499 -3.24 -3.96 44.80
N LEU A 500 -2.85 -2.88 45.46
CA LEU A 500 -1.45 -2.55 45.73
C LEU A 500 -1.27 -2.50 47.25
N ALA A 501 -0.38 -3.32 47.77
CA ALA A 501 0.01 -3.28 49.17
C ALA A 501 1.45 -2.73 49.29
N PHE A 502 1.57 -1.48 49.74
CA PHE A 502 2.85 -0.83 49.94
C PHE A 502 3.39 -1.15 51.33
N ALA A 503 4.69 -1.37 51.43
CA ALA A 503 5.43 -1.62 52.62
C ALA A 503 6.74 -0.80 52.62
N ASP A 504 7.41 -0.72 53.79
CA ASP A 504 8.72 -0.09 53.99
C ASP A 504 8.78 1.34 53.41
N GLU A 505 7.85 2.19 53.83
CA GLU A 505 7.77 3.58 53.35
C GLU A 505 7.71 3.69 51.81
N GLN A 506 6.90 2.84 51.19
CA GLN A 506 6.73 2.73 49.71
C GLN A 506 7.95 2.21 48.93
N ARG A 507 8.93 1.63 49.59
CA ARG A 507 10.09 1.00 48.93
C ARG A 507 9.74 -0.37 48.34
N ARG A 508 8.67 -0.98 48.82
CA ARG A 508 8.19 -2.28 48.38
C ARG A 508 6.70 -2.25 48.10
N VAL A 509 6.27 -2.98 47.06
CA VAL A 509 4.87 -3.12 46.74
C VAL A 509 4.56 -4.56 46.31
N ALA A 510 3.53 -5.13 46.90
CA ALA A 510 2.92 -6.36 46.38
C ALA A 510 1.75 -5.97 45.48
N VAL A 511 1.65 -6.64 44.34
CA VAL A 511 0.59 -6.43 43.34
C VAL A 511 -0.30 -7.66 43.33
N THR A 512 -1.57 -7.51 43.63
CA THR A 512 -2.55 -8.60 43.51
C THR A 512 -3.56 -8.26 42.43
N TRP A 513 -3.64 -9.10 41.42
CA TRP A 513 -4.65 -9.02 40.40
C TRP A 513 -5.82 -9.89 40.75
N THR A 514 -7.04 -9.36 40.78
CA THR A 514 -8.27 -10.13 40.97
C THR A 514 -9.00 -10.17 39.66
N VAL A 515 -9.14 -11.38 39.12
CA VAL A 515 -9.84 -11.65 37.88
C VAL A 515 -11.24 -12.15 38.19
N THR A 516 -12.25 -11.57 37.57
CA THR A 516 -13.61 -12.10 37.54
C THR A 516 -13.88 -12.52 36.11
N GLU A 517 -13.83 -13.83 35.86
CA GLU A 517 -13.82 -14.37 34.48
C GLU A 517 -15.13 -14.15 33.73
N GLY A 518 -16.28 -14.26 34.47
CA GLY A 518 -17.58 -14.28 33.84
C GLY A 518 -17.86 -15.59 33.10
N SER A 519 -18.87 -15.61 32.24
CA SER A 519 -19.18 -16.78 31.42
C SER A 519 -18.44 -16.75 30.10
N GLN A 520 -17.92 -17.90 29.68
CA GLN A 520 -17.34 -18.08 28.36
C GLN A 520 -18.44 -18.00 27.30
N ILE A 521 -18.18 -17.22 26.25
CA ILE A 521 -19.04 -17.09 25.08
C ILE A 521 -18.46 -17.94 23.95
N LEU A 522 -19.25 -18.81 23.38
CA LEU A 522 -18.91 -19.64 22.24
C LEU A 522 -19.60 -19.14 20.98
N ILE A 523 -18.99 -19.40 19.84
CA ILE A 523 -19.59 -19.14 18.52
C ILE A 523 -20.58 -20.28 18.24
N ASP A 524 -21.85 -19.96 18.05
CA ASP A 524 -22.84 -20.94 17.63
C ASP A 524 -22.75 -21.16 16.12
N ARG A 525 -22.92 -20.11 15.33
CA ARG A 525 -22.91 -20.17 13.88
C ARG A 525 -22.10 -19.06 13.26
N VAL A 526 -21.51 -19.34 12.07
CA VAL A 526 -20.86 -18.35 11.23
C VAL A 526 -21.69 -18.14 9.98
N LEU A 527 -22.31 -16.97 9.90
CA LEU A 527 -23.18 -16.56 8.81
C LEU A 527 -22.39 -15.74 7.81
N ILE A 528 -22.50 -16.05 6.52
CA ILE A 528 -21.76 -15.39 5.46
C ILE A 528 -22.74 -14.68 4.52
N LYS A 529 -22.51 -13.37 4.32
CA LYS A 529 -23.36 -12.51 3.51
C LYS A 529 -22.56 -11.78 2.44
N GLY A 530 -23.20 -11.50 1.29
CA GLY A 530 -22.65 -10.63 0.24
C GLY A 530 -21.71 -11.31 -0.74
N HIS A 531 -21.54 -12.64 -0.65
CA HIS A 531 -20.84 -13.43 -1.65
C HIS A 531 -21.78 -13.77 -2.81
N GLU A 532 -21.30 -13.63 -4.03
CA GLU A 532 -22.11 -13.90 -5.24
C GLU A 532 -21.37 -14.79 -6.23
N ARG A 533 -20.09 -14.53 -6.42
CA ARG A 533 -19.18 -15.26 -7.32
C ARG A 533 -18.12 -16.04 -6.56
N VAL A 534 -17.89 -15.68 -5.31
CA VAL A 534 -16.93 -16.36 -4.45
C VAL A 534 -17.64 -17.51 -3.75
N GLY A 535 -17.09 -18.71 -3.86
CA GLY A 535 -17.65 -19.88 -3.19
C GLY A 535 -17.59 -19.75 -1.67
N VAL A 536 -18.65 -20.18 -0.98
CA VAL A 536 -18.74 -20.16 0.50
C VAL A 536 -17.59 -20.93 1.13
N ASP A 537 -17.21 -22.07 0.56
CA ASP A 537 -16.14 -22.92 1.07
C ASP A 537 -14.78 -22.21 1.07
N LEU A 538 -14.56 -21.31 0.09
CA LEU A 538 -13.37 -20.50 0.05
C LEU A 538 -13.37 -19.50 1.23
N ILE A 539 -14.50 -18.84 1.48
CA ILE A 539 -14.61 -17.90 2.60
C ILE A 539 -14.42 -18.63 3.92
N ARG A 540 -15.13 -19.75 4.12
CA ARG A 540 -15.01 -20.57 5.35
C ARG A 540 -13.57 -21.03 5.60
N ARG A 541 -12.86 -21.42 4.57
CA ARG A 541 -11.46 -21.87 4.66
C ARG A 541 -10.51 -20.77 5.15
N GLU A 542 -10.79 -19.52 4.85
CA GLU A 542 -9.97 -18.37 5.25
C GLU A 542 -10.36 -17.83 6.63
N LEU A 543 -11.41 -18.35 7.25
CA LEU A 543 -11.81 -17.97 8.60
C LEU A 543 -11.01 -18.77 9.64
N THR A 544 -10.56 -18.10 10.69
CA THR A 544 -9.96 -18.74 11.88
C THR A 544 -11.00 -19.08 12.92
N ILE A 545 -12.25 -18.63 12.71
CA ILE A 545 -13.41 -18.89 13.57
C ILE A 545 -14.23 -20.05 13.04
N GLN A 546 -14.75 -20.86 13.94
CA GLN A 546 -15.62 -22.00 13.64
C GLN A 546 -16.74 -22.10 14.67
N SER A 547 -17.84 -22.79 14.31
CA SER A 547 -18.90 -23.15 15.26
C SER A 547 -18.32 -23.96 16.41
N GLY A 548 -18.72 -23.64 17.65
CA GLY A 548 -18.20 -24.27 18.88
C GLY A 548 -16.89 -23.68 19.38
N SER A 549 -16.20 -22.82 18.62
CA SER A 549 -14.96 -22.17 19.10
C SER A 549 -15.27 -20.98 20.01
N PRO A 550 -14.32 -20.60 20.90
CA PRO A 550 -14.46 -19.41 21.72
C PRO A 550 -14.62 -18.14 20.89
N MET A 551 -15.47 -17.22 21.37
CA MET A 551 -15.67 -15.90 20.78
C MET A 551 -14.45 -15.00 21.05
N SER A 552 -13.46 -15.05 20.18
CA SER A 552 -12.19 -14.35 20.33
C SER A 552 -12.11 -13.13 19.42
N ASP A 553 -11.93 -11.92 19.97
CA ASP A 553 -11.76 -10.69 19.22
C ASP A 553 -10.57 -10.77 18.24
N THR A 554 -9.50 -11.42 18.68
CA THR A 554 -8.30 -11.62 17.84
C THR A 554 -8.58 -12.55 16.66
N ALA A 555 -9.36 -13.61 16.87
CA ALA A 555 -9.73 -14.55 15.81
C ALA A 555 -10.70 -13.90 14.80
N LEU A 556 -11.62 -13.03 15.25
CA LEU A 556 -12.49 -12.24 14.37
C LEU A 556 -11.67 -11.31 13.49
N LEU A 557 -10.74 -10.55 14.08
CA LEU A 557 -9.86 -9.63 13.34
C LEU A 557 -8.93 -10.37 12.39
N GLU A 558 -8.38 -11.51 12.79
CA GLU A 558 -7.51 -12.32 11.94
C GLU A 558 -8.28 -12.91 10.75
N SER A 559 -9.52 -13.40 11.00
CA SER A 559 -10.42 -13.84 9.93
C SER A 559 -10.70 -12.72 8.93
N GLN A 560 -10.95 -11.51 9.43
CA GLN A 560 -11.14 -10.34 8.58
C GLN A 560 -9.88 -10.03 7.75
N ARG A 561 -8.69 -10.06 8.36
CA ARG A 561 -7.42 -9.82 7.67
C ARG A 561 -7.15 -10.86 6.59
N GLN A 562 -7.37 -12.13 6.89
CA GLN A 562 -7.16 -13.23 5.94
C GLN A 562 -8.09 -13.10 4.72
N LEU A 563 -9.36 -12.77 4.95
CA LEU A 563 -10.30 -12.52 3.85
C LEU A 563 -9.87 -11.31 3.00
N VAL A 564 -9.47 -10.20 3.62
CA VAL A 564 -8.95 -9.02 2.90
C VAL A 564 -7.70 -9.38 2.10
N ALA A 565 -6.79 -10.16 2.66
CA ALA A 565 -5.55 -10.59 2.01
C ALA A 565 -5.78 -11.45 0.76
N THR A 566 -6.95 -12.09 0.61
CA THR A 566 -7.29 -12.81 -0.63
C THR A 566 -7.38 -11.88 -1.85
N GLY A 567 -7.62 -10.58 -1.65
CA GLY A 567 -7.87 -9.60 -2.70
C GLY A 567 -9.17 -9.78 -3.46
N LEU A 568 -10.07 -10.66 -2.98
CA LEU A 568 -11.38 -10.92 -3.60
C LEU A 568 -12.47 -9.94 -3.16
N PHE A 569 -12.25 -9.25 -2.07
CA PHE A 569 -13.24 -8.39 -1.44
C PHE A 569 -12.75 -6.95 -1.34
N ARG A 570 -13.59 -5.99 -1.70
CA ARG A 570 -13.34 -4.56 -1.48
C ARG A 570 -13.67 -4.13 -0.04
N ARG A 571 -14.55 -4.88 0.63
CA ARG A 571 -14.92 -4.68 2.02
C ARG A 571 -15.20 -6.02 2.67
N VAL A 572 -14.68 -6.20 3.86
CA VAL A 572 -14.95 -7.34 4.74
C VAL A 572 -15.26 -6.77 6.11
N ARG A 573 -16.37 -7.18 6.68
CA ARG A 573 -16.76 -6.87 8.06
C ARG A 573 -17.13 -8.17 8.77
N VAL A 574 -16.47 -8.45 9.87
CA VAL A 574 -16.78 -9.57 10.75
C VAL A 574 -17.34 -8.98 12.03
N SER A 575 -18.58 -9.31 12.37
CA SER A 575 -19.29 -8.76 13.53
C SER A 575 -20.07 -9.85 14.27
N GLU A 576 -20.17 -9.69 15.57
CA GLU A 576 -21.04 -10.55 16.38
C GLU A 576 -22.51 -10.16 16.24
N LEU A 577 -23.38 -11.15 16.32
CA LEU A 577 -24.82 -10.98 16.44
C LEU A 577 -25.24 -11.49 17.83
N PRO A 578 -25.70 -10.60 18.71
CA PRO A 578 -26.13 -10.98 20.04
C PRO A 578 -27.36 -11.92 19.98
N ARG A 579 -27.36 -12.95 20.80
CA ARG A 579 -28.50 -13.84 20.98
C ARG A 579 -29.05 -13.67 22.39
N SER A 580 -30.36 -13.52 22.52
CA SER A 580 -30.98 -13.28 23.82
C SER A 580 -30.98 -14.55 24.69
N GLY A 581 -30.43 -14.47 25.91
CA GLY A 581 -30.53 -15.53 26.93
C GLY A 581 -29.57 -16.71 26.76
N SER A 582 -28.55 -16.65 25.92
CA SER A 582 -27.55 -17.70 25.66
C SER A 582 -26.11 -17.23 25.82
N ASN A 583 -25.25 -18.13 26.31
CA ASN A 583 -23.80 -17.91 26.31
C ASN A 583 -23.17 -18.16 24.92
N THR A 584 -23.97 -18.25 23.88
CA THR A 584 -23.53 -18.37 22.50
C THR A 584 -23.82 -17.11 21.70
N ARG A 585 -23.04 -16.85 20.66
CA ARG A 585 -23.21 -15.74 19.72
C ARG A 585 -23.10 -16.27 18.30
N ASP A 586 -23.86 -15.70 17.40
CA ASP A 586 -23.65 -15.87 15.97
C ASP A 586 -22.65 -14.83 15.47
N VAL A 587 -21.86 -15.20 14.48
CA VAL A 587 -20.90 -14.29 13.81
C VAL A 587 -21.35 -14.06 12.38
N LEU A 588 -21.52 -12.79 12.02
CA LEU A 588 -21.85 -12.37 10.66
C LEU A 588 -20.58 -11.91 9.93
N VAL A 589 -20.25 -12.59 8.85
CA VAL A 589 -19.21 -12.23 7.90
C VAL A 589 -19.85 -11.54 6.70
N ASP A 590 -19.84 -10.22 6.68
CA ASP A 590 -20.39 -9.39 5.59
C ASP A 590 -19.26 -9.03 4.62
N VAL A 591 -19.34 -9.53 3.39
CA VAL A 591 -18.34 -9.30 2.35
C VAL A 591 -18.95 -8.54 1.18
N ALA A 592 -18.17 -7.66 0.59
CA ALA A 592 -18.49 -7.03 -0.69
C ALA A 592 -17.39 -7.38 -1.70
N GLU A 593 -17.75 -8.11 -2.75
CA GLU A 593 -16.79 -8.59 -3.73
C GLU A 593 -16.12 -7.45 -4.51
N ALA A 594 -14.82 -7.60 -4.77
CA ALA A 594 -14.08 -6.73 -5.65
C ALA A 594 -14.41 -7.04 -7.13
N PRO A 595 -14.18 -6.11 -8.07
CA PRO A 595 -14.30 -6.39 -9.50
C PRO A 595 -13.42 -7.58 -9.88
N ALA A 596 -14.01 -8.54 -10.59
CA ALA A 596 -13.29 -9.74 -10.99
C ALA A 596 -12.25 -9.45 -12.09
N THR A 597 -12.48 -8.44 -12.90
CA THR A 597 -11.59 -8.03 -13.99
C THR A 597 -11.04 -6.64 -13.70
N THR A 598 -9.75 -6.48 -13.83
CA THR A 598 -9.04 -5.20 -13.73
C THR A 598 -8.27 -4.98 -15.01
N ILE A 599 -8.34 -3.77 -15.54
CA ILE A 599 -7.55 -3.33 -16.69
C ILE A 599 -6.79 -2.09 -16.24
N SER A 600 -5.48 -2.12 -16.41
CA SER A 600 -4.60 -1.00 -16.12
C SER A 600 -3.74 -0.72 -17.35
N TYR A 601 -3.57 0.52 -17.69
CA TYR A 601 -2.66 0.95 -18.74
C TYR A 601 -2.05 2.29 -18.39
N GLY A 602 -0.88 2.54 -18.91
CA GLY A 602 -0.19 3.79 -18.66
C GLY A 602 1.02 3.96 -19.54
N GLY A 603 1.57 5.15 -19.50
CA GLY A 603 2.78 5.50 -20.20
C GLY A 603 3.64 6.46 -19.39
N GLY A 604 4.91 6.54 -19.76
CA GLY A 604 5.89 7.40 -19.11
C GLY A 604 7.22 7.35 -19.84
N PHE A 605 8.26 7.76 -19.13
CA PHE A 605 9.62 7.70 -19.62
C PHE A 605 10.47 6.84 -18.68
N GLU A 606 11.31 6.02 -19.25
CA GLU A 606 12.35 5.28 -18.56
C GLU A 606 13.68 6.00 -18.81
N VAL A 607 14.36 6.35 -17.73
CA VAL A 607 15.71 6.91 -17.77
C VAL A 607 16.67 5.82 -17.34
N GLY A 608 17.58 5.44 -18.20
CA GLY A 608 18.54 4.38 -17.96
C GLY A 608 19.89 4.72 -18.55
N ARG A 609 20.80 3.76 -18.48
CA ARG A 609 22.09 3.83 -19.17
C ARG A 609 22.16 2.68 -20.15
N ILE A 610 22.69 2.97 -21.30
CA ILE A 610 23.04 1.99 -22.33
C ILE A 610 24.54 2.05 -22.58
N THR A 611 25.12 0.92 -22.94
CA THR A 611 26.50 0.87 -23.37
C THR A 611 26.55 1.10 -24.88
N GLY A 612 27.12 2.21 -25.28
CA GLY A 612 27.48 2.56 -26.65
C GLY A 612 28.95 2.33 -26.92
N GLN A 613 29.43 2.84 -28.05
CA GLN A 613 30.81 2.82 -28.45
C GLN A 613 31.24 4.28 -28.65
N ASP A 614 32.43 4.69 -28.14
CA ASP A 614 32.96 6.00 -28.40
C ASP A 614 33.69 6.05 -29.77
N ASP A 615 34.19 7.23 -30.15
CA ASP A 615 34.88 7.48 -31.43
C ASP A 615 36.13 6.59 -31.62
N ASP A 616 36.71 6.09 -30.53
CA ASP A 616 37.87 5.20 -30.51
C ASP A 616 37.48 3.70 -30.50
N GLY A 617 36.18 3.39 -30.65
CA GLY A 617 35.65 2.03 -30.64
C GLY A 617 35.55 1.39 -29.26
N GLN A 618 35.78 2.16 -28.17
CA GLN A 618 35.71 1.66 -26.81
C GLN A 618 34.30 1.72 -26.26
N ALA A 619 33.96 0.73 -25.45
CA ALA A 619 32.68 0.73 -24.77
C ALA A 619 32.52 1.97 -23.88
N ASN A 620 31.42 2.70 -24.04
CA ASN A 620 31.07 3.90 -23.27
C ASN A 620 29.64 3.85 -22.79
N GLU A 621 29.37 4.46 -21.62
CA GLU A 621 28.01 4.59 -21.10
C GLU A 621 27.37 5.90 -21.52
N GLU A 622 26.15 5.80 -22.04
CA GLU A 622 25.31 6.95 -22.40
C GLU A 622 24.00 6.92 -21.64
N PHE A 623 23.45 8.09 -21.34
CA PHE A 623 22.10 8.19 -20.81
C PHE A 623 21.09 8.01 -21.93
N ASP A 624 20.15 7.11 -21.73
CA ASP A 624 19.02 6.86 -22.60
C ASP A 624 17.72 7.28 -21.89
N VAL A 625 16.90 8.05 -22.59
CA VAL A 625 15.57 8.44 -22.14
C VAL A 625 14.56 7.87 -23.15
N ALA A 626 13.88 6.83 -22.74
CA ALA A 626 13.02 6.06 -23.62
C ALA A 626 11.54 6.18 -23.21
N PRO A 627 10.63 6.53 -24.12
CA PRO A 627 9.21 6.43 -23.89
C PRO A 627 8.81 4.97 -23.61
N ARG A 628 7.94 4.77 -22.61
CA ARG A 628 7.51 3.46 -22.16
C ARG A 628 6.00 3.40 -22.02
N GLY A 629 5.40 2.35 -22.54
CA GLY A 629 4.00 2.02 -22.35
C GLY A 629 3.81 0.67 -21.68
N PHE A 630 2.75 0.51 -20.91
CA PHE A 630 2.36 -0.78 -20.39
C PHE A 630 0.86 -0.98 -20.43
N PHE A 631 0.48 -2.24 -20.47
CA PHE A 631 -0.89 -2.73 -20.39
C PHE A 631 -0.92 -3.93 -19.45
N ASP A 632 -1.87 -3.95 -18.52
CA ASP A 632 -2.13 -5.05 -17.60
C ASP A 632 -3.61 -5.39 -17.62
N TRP A 633 -3.91 -6.65 -17.85
CA TRP A 633 -5.24 -7.22 -17.76
C TRP A 633 -5.20 -8.37 -16.77
N SER A 634 -6.07 -8.32 -15.75
CA SER A 634 -6.13 -9.34 -14.72
C SER A 634 -7.58 -9.76 -14.49
N ARG A 635 -7.81 -11.06 -14.44
CA ARG A 635 -9.08 -11.66 -14.04
C ARG A 635 -8.88 -12.59 -12.87
N ARG A 636 -9.60 -12.29 -11.78
CA ARG A 636 -9.53 -13.02 -10.51
C ARG A 636 -10.73 -13.92 -10.33
N ASN A 637 -10.61 -14.83 -9.35
CA ASN A 637 -11.69 -15.74 -8.93
C ASN A 637 -12.24 -16.61 -10.04
N LEU A 638 -11.35 -17.13 -10.89
CA LEU A 638 -11.73 -18.12 -11.90
C LEU A 638 -12.30 -19.35 -11.21
N TRP A 639 -13.47 -19.77 -11.66
CA TRP A 639 -14.23 -20.93 -11.13
C TRP A 639 -14.52 -20.87 -9.65
N GLY A 640 -14.59 -19.67 -9.02
CA GLY A 640 -14.89 -19.48 -7.61
C GLY A 640 -13.79 -19.90 -6.63
N LYS A 641 -12.56 -20.21 -7.08
CA LYS A 641 -11.48 -20.80 -6.29
C LYS A 641 -10.30 -19.86 -6.02
N ASN A 642 -10.48 -18.55 -6.17
CA ASN A 642 -9.42 -17.54 -6.05
C ASN A 642 -8.26 -17.70 -7.06
N ARG A 643 -8.47 -18.44 -8.14
CA ARG A 643 -7.52 -18.55 -9.24
C ARG A 643 -7.49 -17.24 -10.01
N SER A 644 -6.35 -16.88 -10.53
CA SER A 644 -6.23 -15.69 -11.35
C SER A 644 -5.44 -15.92 -12.63
N VAL A 645 -5.80 -15.16 -13.65
CA VAL A 645 -5.05 -15.01 -14.89
C VAL A 645 -4.69 -13.56 -15.05
N THR A 646 -3.44 -13.29 -15.36
CA THR A 646 -2.93 -11.96 -15.64
C THR A 646 -2.20 -11.95 -16.96
N PHE A 647 -2.47 -10.97 -17.79
CA PHE A 647 -1.68 -10.66 -18.98
C PHE A 647 -1.06 -9.28 -18.79
N PHE A 648 0.26 -9.24 -18.81
CA PHE A 648 1.04 -8.01 -18.70
C PHE A 648 1.84 -7.82 -19.99
N ALA A 649 1.78 -6.64 -20.56
CA ALA A 649 2.62 -6.23 -21.69
C ALA A 649 3.29 -4.89 -21.39
N ARG A 650 4.56 -4.80 -21.70
CA ARG A 650 5.37 -3.59 -21.60
C ARG A 650 6.14 -3.42 -22.88
N VAL A 651 6.22 -2.19 -23.36
CA VAL A 651 7.00 -1.82 -24.53
C VAL A 651 7.75 -0.52 -24.22
N THR A 652 9.05 -0.51 -24.50
CA THR A 652 9.91 0.66 -24.35
C THR A 652 10.49 1.00 -25.72
N LEU A 653 10.31 2.23 -26.15
CA LEU A 653 10.82 2.73 -27.41
C LEU A 653 12.23 3.30 -27.20
N ARG A 654 13.26 2.47 -27.42
CA ARG A 654 14.65 2.88 -27.23
C ARG A 654 15.32 3.26 -28.55
N ARG A 655 16.25 4.19 -28.44
CA ARG A 655 17.17 4.48 -29.52
C ARG A 655 18.16 3.31 -29.65
N GLY A 656 18.43 2.89 -30.88
CA GLY A 656 19.53 1.96 -31.12
C GLY A 656 20.85 2.59 -30.69
N ASN A 657 21.72 1.79 -30.14
CA ASN A 657 22.99 2.23 -29.56
C ASN A 657 24.05 2.63 -30.60
N GLY A 658 23.71 2.68 -31.89
CA GLY A 658 24.61 3.12 -32.96
C GLY A 658 25.78 2.17 -33.27
N VAL A 659 25.90 1.07 -32.51
CA VAL A 659 26.91 0.05 -32.76
C VAL A 659 26.48 -0.78 -33.97
N GLU A 660 27.34 -0.84 -34.94
CA GLU A 660 27.18 -1.74 -36.09
C GLU A 660 27.30 -3.16 -35.58
N GLY A 661 26.18 -3.90 -35.58
CA GLY A 661 26.20 -5.30 -35.20
C GLY A 661 27.07 -6.08 -36.20
N VAL A 662 27.61 -7.20 -35.77
CA VAL A 662 28.42 -8.12 -36.61
C VAL A 662 27.69 -8.51 -37.92
N ASP A 663 26.35 -8.44 -37.90
CA ASP A 663 25.49 -8.68 -39.07
C ASP A 663 25.30 -7.44 -39.99
N GLY A 664 26.00 -6.34 -39.77
CA GLY A 664 25.93 -5.11 -40.58
C GLY A 664 24.65 -4.29 -40.41
N ALA A 665 23.84 -4.55 -39.41
CA ALA A 665 22.62 -3.82 -39.12
C ALA A 665 22.87 -2.60 -38.22
N ASN A 666 22.96 -1.43 -38.86
CA ASN A 666 23.09 -0.14 -38.14
C ASN A 666 21.75 0.28 -37.55
N SER A 667 21.57 0.14 -36.26
CA SER A 667 20.34 0.55 -35.55
C SER A 667 20.49 1.94 -34.91
N THR A 668 20.53 3.00 -35.74
CA THR A 668 20.60 4.40 -35.26
C THR A 668 19.23 5.03 -34.97
N GLY A 669 18.14 4.36 -35.33
CA GLY A 669 16.76 4.82 -35.16
C GLY A 669 16.12 4.39 -33.84
N TYR A 670 15.02 5.07 -33.47
CA TYR A 670 14.16 4.57 -32.40
C TYR A 670 13.42 3.32 -32.86
N GLY A 671 13.42 2.28 -32.01
CA GLY A 671 12.74 1.01 -32.27
C GLY A 671 12.13 0.41 -31.03
N PHE A 672 11.25 -0.56 -31.21
CA PHE A 672 10.67 -1.35 -30.13
C PHE A 672 11.67 -2.44 -29.68
N ASN A 673 12.82 -2.02 -29.19
CA ASN A 673 13.94 -2.90 -28.92
C ASN A 673 13.90 -3.49 -27.50
N ASP A 674 12.96 -3.06 -26.67
CA ASP A 674 12.73 -3.58 -25.33
C ASP A 674 11.24 -3.80 -25.11
N TYR A 675 10.82 -5.06 -25.13
CA TYR A 675 9.44 -5.43 -24.83
C TYR A 675 9.39 -6.66 -23.93
N ARG A 676 8.30 -6.75 -23.18
CA ARG A 676 8.02 -7.92 -22.35
C ARG A 676 6.52 -8.20 -22.37
N GLY A 677 6.16 -9.42 -22.74
CA GLY A 677 4.83 -9.98 -22.59
C GLY A 677 4.85 -11.11 -21.58
N LEU A 678 3.91 -11.13 -20.65
CA LEU A 678 3.81 -12.13 -19.61
C LEU A 678 2.35 -12.54 -19.44
N PHE A 679 2.08 -13.82 -19.60
CA PHE A 679 0.79 -14.44 -19.30
C PHE A 679 0.98 -15.35 -18.09
N THR A 680 0.21 -15.12 -17.02
CA THR A 680 0.37 -15.82 -15.76
C THR A 680 -0.95 -16.42 -15.30
N PHE A 681 -0.96 -17.69 -14.97
CA PHE A 681 -2.01 -18.37 -14.22
C PHE A 681 -1.51 -18.67 -12.81
N ARG A 682 -2.29 -18.29 -11.80
CA ARG A 682 -1.99 -18.56 -10.39
C ARG A 682 -3.07 -19.41 -9.76
N GLU A 683 -2.63 -20.48 -9.07
CA GLU A 683 -3.40 -21.34 -8.19
C GLU A 683 -2.98 -21.11 -6.74
N PRO A 684 -3.71 -20.34 -5.93
CA PRO A 684 -3.38 -20.20 -4.52
C PRO A 684 -3.70 -21.48 -3.75
N ARG A 685 -2.90 -21.77 -2.72
CA ARG A 685 -3.00 -22.97 -1.88
C ARG A 685 -2.99 -24.27 -2.70
N ALA A 686 -2.10 -24.33 -3.68
CA ALA A 686 -1.98 -25.48 -4.55
C ALA A 686 -1.67 -26.78 -3.78
N PHE A 687 -2.14 -27.88 -4.33
CA PHE A 687 -1.90 -29.24 -3.79
C PHE A 687 -2.41 -29.43 -2.33
N GLY A 688 -3.42 -28.67 -1.92
CA GLY A 688 -3.95 -28.71 -0.55
C GLY A 688 -3.03 -28.15 0.53
N THR A 689 -1.96 -27.44 0.12
CA THR A 689 -1.00 -26.81 1.02
C THR A 689 -1.27 -25.30 1.18
N THR A 690 -0.48 -24.63 2.02
CA THR A 690 -0.50 -23.16 2.14
C THR A 690 0.37 -22.45 1.09
N GLY A 691 0.96 -23.20 0.14
CA GLY A 691 1.79 -22.65 -0.92
C GLY A 691 1.00 -22.32 -2.18
N ASP A 692 1.50 -21.35 -2.92
CA ASP A 692 0.93 -20.88 -4.19
C ASP A 692 1.68 -21.50 -5.37
N ALA A 693 0.96 -22.03 -6.35
CA ALA A 693 1.52 -22.42 -7.63
C ALA A 693 1.21 -21.38 -8.70
N GLN A 694 2.15 -21.18 -9.59
CA GLN A 694 2.02 -20.23 -10.70
C GLN A 694 2.64 -20.82 -11.97
N VAL A 695 1.94 -20.68 -13.07
CA VAL A 695 2.48 -21.00 -14.41
C VAL A 695 2.48 -19.74 -15.24
N SER A 696 3.61 -19.40 -15.82
CA SER A 696 3.75 -18.20 -16.64
C SER A 696 4.37 -18.53 -17.99
N ALA A 697 3.79 -18.00 -19.05
CA ALA A 697 4.42 -17.96 -20.37
C ALA A 697 4.92 -16.54 -20.63
N PHE A 698 6.12 -16.40 -21.11
CA PHE A 698 6.73 -15.10 -21.34
C PHE A 698 7.41 -15.02 -22.69
N LEU A 699 7.44 -13.82 -23.21
CA LEU A 699 8.27 -13.40 -24.32
C LEU A 699 8.88 -12.06 -23.97
N GLU A 700 10.18 -11.92 -24.15
CA GLU A 700 10.89 -10.68 -23.85
C GLU A 700 12.03 -10.46 -24.83
N GLN A 701 12.23 -9.22 -25.19
CA GLN A 701 13.38 -8.72 -25.88
C GLN A 701 14.02 -7.65 -25.00
N GLY A 702 15.31 -7.69 -24.84
CA GLY A 702 16.04 -6.75 -23.99
C GLY A 702 17.46 -6.52 -24.48
N LEU A 703 18.05 -5.45 -23.96
CA LEU A 703 19.40 -5.05 -24.26
C LEU A 703 20.33 -5.34 -23.08
N ARG A 704 21.51 -5.83 -23.37
CA ARG A 704 22.63 -5.96 -22.44
C ARG A 704 23.79 -5.13 -22.92
N SER A 705 24.80 -4.98 -22.08
CA SER A 705 25.99 -4.20 -22.42
C SER A 705 26.76 -4.74 -23.63
N SER A 706 26.76 -6.05 -23.85
CA SER A 706 27.52 -6.74 -24.89
C SER A 706 26.69 -7.43 -25.97
N PHE A 707 25.39 -7.62 -25.78
CA PHE A 707 24.48 -8.26 -26.71
C PHE A 707 23.04 -7.86 -26.49
N ASP A 708 22.22 -8.01 -27.48
CA ASP A 708 20.76 -7.98 -27.33
C ASP A 708 20.23 -9.41 -27.33
N PHE A 709 19.09 -9.63 -26.69
CA PHE A 709 18.52 -10.97 -26.63
C PHE A 709 17.02 -11.00 -26.87
N ASN A 710 16.56 -12.08 -27.45
CA ASN A 710 15.15 -12.43 -27.53
C ASN A 710 14.93 -13.75 -26.78
N ARG A 711 14.06 -13.74 -25.78
CA ARG A 711 13.80 -14.90 -24.94
C ARG A 711 12.32 -15.17 -24.85
N LYS A 712 11.94 -16.44 -25.02
CA LYS A 712 10.57 -16.91 -24.88
C LYS A 712 10.56 -18.22 -24.10
N GLY A 713 9.55 -18.41 -23.28
CA GLY A 713 9.53 -19.61 -22.45
C GLY A 713 8.33 -19.73 -21.55
N VAL A 714 8.35 -20.78 -20.75
CA VAL A 714 7.35 -21.09 -19.74
C VAL A 714 8.05 -21.36 -18.42
N THR A 715 7.48 -20.83 -17.34
CA THR A 715 7.90 -21.13 -15.97
C THR A 715 6.76 -21.75 -15.20
N ALA A 716 7.07 -22.68 -14.32
CA ALA A 716 6.17 -23.21 -13.31
C ALA A 716 6.81 -23.01 -11.94
N ASP A 717 6.17 -22.20 -11.10
CA ASP A 717 6.66 -21.82 -9.78
C ASP A 717 5.76 -22.43 -8.71
N TYR A 718 6.36 -22.84 -7.60
CA TYR A 718 5.67 -23.13 -6.36
C TYR A 718 6.38 -22.43 -5.21
N ALA A 719 5.68 -21.56 -4.52
CA ALA A 719 6.21 -20.79 -3.39
C ALA A 719 5.42 -21.09 -2.12
N LYS A 720 6.14 -21.42 -1.05
CA LYS A 720 5.55 -21.64 0.27
C LYS A 720 6.24 -20.76 1.31
N ARG A 721 5.43 -20.02 2.04
CA ARG A 721 5.89 -19.16 3.13
C ARG A 721 5.85 -19.93 4.45
N PHE A 722 6.96 -19.91 5.16
CA PHE A 722 7.11 -20.40 6.53
C PHE A 722 7.29 -19.24 7.50
N THR A 723 7.28 -19.52 8.79
CA THR A 723 7.58 -18.49 9.80
C THR A 723 9.02 -18.02 9.64
N GLY A 724 9.19 -16.81 9.09
CA GLY A 724 10.48 -16.15 8.93
C GLY A 724 11.22 -16.41 7.61
N PHE A 725 10.77 -17.30 6.72
CA PHE A 725 11.41 -17.52 5.41
C PHE A 725 10.42 -18.02 4.35
N THR A 726 10.76 -17.81 3.11
CA THR A 726 10.01 -18.28 1.94
C THR A 726 10.87 -19.24 1.13
N VAL A 727 10.30 -20.37 0.75
CA VAL A 727 10.92 -21.35 -0.16
C VAL A 727 10.18 -21.31 -1.49
N THR A 728 10.93 -21.20 -2.57
CA THR A 728 10.38 -21.21 -3.93
C THR A 728 11.07 -22.30 -4.74
N GLY A 729 10.31 -23.19 -5.34
CA GLY A 729 10.76 -24.09 -6.40
C GLY A 729 10.26 -23.59 -7.74
N ARG A 730 11.10 -23.60 -8.74
CA ARG A 730 10.75 -23.15 -10.10
C ARG A 730 11.30 -24.14 -11.12
N TYR A 731 10.53 -24.42 -12.12
CA TYR A 731 10.98 -25.04 -13.35
C TYR A 731 10.81 -24.05 -14.50
N THR A 732 11.86 -23.88 -15.32
CA THR A 732 11.86 -22.97 -16.46
C THR A 732 12.27 -23.75 -17.70
N PHE A 733 11.49 -23.60 -18.76
CA PHE A 733 11.83 -24.04 -20.11
C PHE A 733 11.84 -22.79 -20.99
N ASP A 734 13.01 -22.39 -21.46
CA ASP A 734 13.19 -21.18 -22.26
C ASP A 734 14.11 -21.41 -23.45
N TYR A 735 13.85 -20.59 -24.47
CA TYR A 735 14.65 -20.47 -25.67
C TYR A 735 15.15 -19.03 -25.75
N THR A 736 16.45 -18.87 -25.74
CA THR A 736 17.13 -17.57 -25.78
C THR A 736 17.97 -17.48 -27.01
N GLU A 737 17.81 -16.39 -27.76
CA GLU A 737 18.54 -16.03 -28.97
C GLU A 737 19.29 -14.75 -28.72
N LEU A 738 20.60 -14.72 -28.95
CA LEU A 738 21.44 -13.55 -28.88
C LEU A 738 21.58 -12.96 -30.28
N TYR A 739 21.60 -11.66 -30.37
CA TYR A 739 21.78 -10.92 -31.61
C TYR A 739 22.40 -9.54 -31.31
N ASN A 740 22.81 -8.79 -32.32
CA ASN A 740 23.54 -7.53 -32.17
C ASN A 740 24.69 -7.64 -31.15
N GLU A 741 25.46 -8.72 -31.29
CA GLU A 741 26.62 -8.93 -30.42
C GLU A 741 27.69 -7.89 -30.73
N ARG A 742 28.21 -7.25 -29.67
CA ARG A 742 29.19 -6.14 -29.75
C ARG A 742 30.64 -6.62 -29.61
N ILE A 743 30.81 -7.88 -29.19
CA ILE A 743 32.09 -8.55 -29.06
C ILE A 743 32.44 -9.15 -30.43
N GLU A 744 33.62 -8.85 -30.95
CA GLU A 744 34.06 -9.42 -32.22
C GLU A 744 34.08 -10.95 -32.14
N PRO A 745 33.75 -11.66 -33.24
CA PRO A 745 33.68 -13.12 -33.23
C PRO A 745 35.00 -13.80 -32.82
N GLU A 746 36.11 -13.12 -33.00
CA GLU A 746 37.42 -13.65 -32.60
C GLU A 746 37.63 -13.64 -31.09
N ASP A 747 37.03 -12.66 -30.40
CA ASP A 747 37.12 -12.44 -28.95
C ASP A 747 35.99 -13.10 -28.19
N GLN A 748 34.93 -13.56 -28.86
CA GLN A 748 33.80 -14.30 -28.23
C GLN A 748 34.25 -15.66 -27.71
N LEU A 749 33.66 -16.05 -26.56
CA LEU A 749 33.87 -17.39 -26.04
C LEU A 749 33.28 -18.44 -27.00
N LEU A 750 33.96 -19.57 -27.12
CA LEU A 750 33.59 -20.62 -28.07
C LEU A 750 32.14 -21.10 -27.87
N ILE A 751 31.65 -21.10 -26.64
CA ILE A 751 30.26 -21.52 -26.35
C ILE A 751 29.22 -20.55 -26.97
N ASP A 752 29.46 -19.24 -26.95
CA ASP A 752 28.53 -18.27 -27.53
C ASP A 752 28.52 -18.34 -29.05
N ARG A 753 29.69 -18.55 -29.68
CA ARG A 753 29.80 -18.78 -31.12
C ARG A 753 29.06 -20.02 -31.59
N LEU A 754 29.06 -21.09 -30.77
CA LEU A 754 28.42 -22.36 -31.11
C LEU A 754 26.93 -22.40 -30.76
N PHE A 755 26.52 -21.64 -29.78
CA PHE A 755 25.15 -21.56 -29.29
C PHE A 755 24.63 -20.12 -29.25
N PRO A 756 24.57 -19.41 -30.41
CA PRO A 756 23.93 -18.09 -30.46
C PRO A 756 22.44 -18.18 -30.12
N GLN A 757 21.86 -19.36 -30.29
CA GLN A 757 20.53 -19.74 -29.85
C GLN A 757 20.65 -20.91 -28.90
N VAL A 758 20.07 -20.80 -27.71
CA VAL A 758 20.16 -21.86 -26.70
C VAL A 758 18.79 -22.17 -26.10
N ARG A 759 18.48 -23.46 -26.06
CA ARG A 759 17.31 -23.97 -25.34
C ARG A 759 17.75 -24.47 -23.97
N LEU A 760 17.15 -23.90 -22.94
CA LEU A 760 17.45 -24.23 -21.57
C LEU A 760 16.24 -24.82 -20.86
N SER A 761 16.48 -25.86 -20.11
CA SER A 761 15.54 -26.50 -19.21
C SER A 761 16.17 -26.56 -17.82
N LYS A 762 15.62 -25.74 -16.89
CA LYS A 762 16.24 -25.46 -15.60
C LYS A 762 15.30 -25.75 -14.44
N ALA A 763 15.79 -26.49 -13.45
CA ALA A 763 15.19 -26.56 -12.14
C ALA A 763 15.90 -25.55 -11.22
N PHE A 764 15.14 -24.76 -10.51
CA PHE A 764 15.61 -23.70 -9.63
C PHE A 764 14.96 -23.83 -8.26
N SER A 765 15.72 -23.57 -7.20
CA SER A 765 15.21 -23.43 -5.84
C SER A 765 15.76 -22.17 -5.18
N SER A 766 14.94 -21.54 -4.37
CA SER A 766 15.31 -20.33 -3.63
C SER A 766 14.81 -20.41 -2.20
N VAL A 767 15.64 -19.99 -1.26
CA VAL A 767 15.27 -19.77 0.14
C VAL A 767 15.57 -18.33 0.47
N LEU A 768 14.55 -17.56 0.86
CA LEU A 768 14.67 -16.14 1.18
C LEU A 768 14.11 -15.86 2.57
N ARG A 769 14.91 -15.20 3.40
CA ARG A 769 14.48 -14.58 4.66
C ARG A 769 14.63 -13.08 4.52
N ASP A 770 13.54 -12.34 4.70
CA ASP A 770 13.52 -10.88 4.71
C ASP A 770 12.89 -10.39 6.02
N SER A 771 13.65 -9.65 6.80
CA SER A 771 13.26 -9.08 8.10
C SER A 771 13.45 -7.58 8.15
N ARG A 772 13.52 -6.92 6.99
CA ARG A 772 13.65 -5.45 6.92
C ARG A 772 12.40 -4.76 7.45
N ASP A 773 12.61 -3.63 8.09
CA ASP A 773 11.54 -2.72 8.53
C ASP A 773 10.83 -2.03 7.35
N ASP A 774 11.57 -1.70 6.29
CA ASP A 774 11.06 -1.13 5.04
C ASP A 774 11.80 -1.76 3.85
N VAL A 775 11.08 -2.09 2.79
CA VAL A 775 11.65 -2.70 1.58
C VAL A 775 12.37 -1.68 0.71
N LEU A 776 11.88 -0.42 0.69
CA LEU A 776 12.41 0.65 -0.17
C LEU A 776 13.52 1.47 0.49
N ASP A 777 13.44 1.70 1.81
CA ASP A 777 14.45 2.44 2.58
C ASP A 777 14.75 1.76 3.93
N PRO A 778 15.38 0.56 3.89
CA PRO A 778 15.62 -0.23 5.08
C PRO A 778 16.58 0.47 6.04
N GLN A 779 16.22 0.52 7.32
CA GLN A 779 17.03 1.08 8.41
C GLN A 779 17.44 0.01 9.42
N GLN A 780 16.64 -1.08 9.53
CA GLN A 780 16.90 -2.20 10.42
C GLN A 780 16.49 -3.51 9.78
N GLY A 781 17.10 -4.60 10.23
CA GLY A 781 16.78 -5.93 9.78
C GLY A 781 17.80 -6.51 8.81
N SER A 782 17.45 -7.59 8.16
CA SER A 782 18.33 -8.32 7.24
C SER A 782 17.58 -9.00 6.12
N VAL A 783 18.28 -9.21 5.00
CA VAL A 783 17.86 -10.10 3.91
C VAL A 783 18.92 -11.16 3.75
N LEU A 784 18.51 -12.43 3.78
CA LEU A 784 19.37 -13.58 3.50
C LEU A 784 18.70 -14.41 2.41
N GLY A 785 19.40 -14.63 1.32
CA GLY A 785 18.90 -15.40 0.18
C GLY A 785 19.92 -16.39 -0.35
N VAL A 786 19.48 -17.57 -0.70
CA VAL A 786 20.28 -18.56 -1.41
C VAL A 786 19.43 -19.12 -2.54
N ASP A 787 19.98 -19.06 -3.74
CA ASP A 787 19.39 -19.53 -4.98
C ASP A 787 20.26 -20.63 -5.57
N GLY A 788 19.64 -21.72 -6.04
CA GLY A 788 20.31 -22.81 -6.74
C GLY A 788 19.57 -23.11 -8.04
N ALA A 789 20.30 -23.28 -9.13
CA ALA A 789 19.76 -23.64 -10.43
C ALA A 789 20.57 -24.81 -11.04
N VAL A 790 19.87 -25.74 -11.64
CA VAL A 790 20.47 -26.85 -12.39
C VAL A 790 19.82 -26.93 -13.77
N ALA A 791 20.64 -26.86 -14.80
CA ALA A 791 20.25 -27.17 -16.17
C ALA A 791 20.96 -28.47 -16.59
N ALA A 792 20.23 -29.41 -17.18
CA ALA A 792 20.81 -30.69 -17.60
C ALA A 792 20.17 -31.16 -18.89
N ARG A 793 20.95 -31.88 -19.71
CA ARG A 793 20.47 -32.50 -20.98
C ARG A 793 19.32 -33.46 -20.75
N VAL A 794 19.35 -34.22 -19.65
CA VAL A 794 18.26 -35.11 -19.27
C VAL A 794 16.93 -34.38 -19.02
N LEU A 795 16.96 -33.11 -18.71
CA LEU A 795 15.79 -32.25 -18.58
C LEU A 795 15.37 -31.60 -19.91
N GLY A 796 16.12 -31.83 -21.00
CA GLY A 796 15.87 -31.20 -22.30
C GLY A 796 16.66 -29.93 -22.58
N SER A 797 17.65 -29.60 -21.76
CA SER A 797 18.58 -28.49 -21.98
C SER A 797 19.64 -28.81 -23.00
N GLU A 798 20.05 -27.89 -23.87
CA GLU A 798 21.17 -28.06 -24.80
C GLU A 798 22.51 -27.98 -24.08
N VAL A 799 22.59 -27.11 -23.07
CA VAL A 799 23.78 -26.91 -22.24
C VAL A 799 23.46 -27.29 -20.79
N GLY A 800 24.38 -27.96 -20.14
CA GLY A 800 24.25 -28.35 -18.75
C GLY A 800 25.14 -27.56 -17.80
N PHE A 801 24.62 -27.13 -16.67
CA PHE A 801 25.35 -26.42 -15.61
C PHE A 801 24.66 -26.48 -14.25
N VAL A 802 25.43 -26.17 -13.22
CA VAL A 802 24.93 -25.84 -11.87
C VAL A 802 25.33 -24.42 -11.56
N LYS A 803 24.40 -23.65 -11.04
CA LYS A 803 24.61 -22.25 -10.64
C LYS A 803 24.05 -22.02 -9.24
N THR A 804 24.86 -21.43 -8.36
CA THR A 804 24.45 -21.04 -7.01
C THR A 804 24.73 -19.58 -6.81
N PHE A 805 23.79 -18.87 -6.19
CA PHE A 805 23.92 -17.46 -5.82
C PHE A 805 23.44 -17.26 -4.39
N ALA A 806 24.31 -16.69 -3.57
CA ALA A 806 24.00 -16.34 -2.19
C ALA A 806 24.10 -14.82 -1.99
N GLN A 807 23.19 -14.27 -1.23
CA GLN A 807 23.18 -12.87 -0.87
C GLN A 807 22.81 -12.65 0.59
N ALA A 808 23.48 -11.70 1.22
CA ALA A 808 23.20 -11.32 2.59
C ALA A 808 23.30 -9.80 2.72
N PHE A 809 22.27 -9.17 3.26
CA PHE A 809 22.24 -7.73 3.56
C PHE A 809 21.83 -7.54 5.00
N VAL A 810 22.49 -6.63 5.70
CA VAL A 810 22.19 -6.30 7.09
C VAL A 810 22.13 -4.79 7.24
N TYR A 811 21.12 -4.32 7.93
CA TYR A 811 20.88 -2.90 8.19
C TYR A 811 20.78 -2.68 9.68
N ARG A 812 21.49 -1.69 10.19
CA ARG A 812 21.49 -1.35 11.60
C ARG A 812 21.44 0.14 11.82
N ARG A 813 20.39 0.59 12.47
CA ARG A 813 20.29 1.96 12.93
C ARG A 813 21.14 2.13 14.19
N LEU A 814 22.07 3.07 14.16
CA LEU A 814 22.93 3.37 15.29
C LEU A 814 22.22 4.29 16.28
N PRO A 815 22.44 4.12 17.61
CA PRO A 815 21.89 5.01 18.60
C PRO A 815 22.34 6.46 18.38
N GLY A 816 21.43 7.44 18.61
CA GLY A 816 21.71 8.85 18.48
C GLY A 816 21.11 9.49 17.23
N ARG A 817 21.91 10.11 16.36
CA ARG A 817 21.46 11.02 15.30
C ARG A 817 20.78 10.36 14.08
N GLY A 818 20.28 9.12 14.16
CA GLY A 818 19.59 8.47 13.05
C GLY A 818 20.53 7.97 11.93
N PHE A 819 21.79 7.69 12.24
CA PHE A 819 22.71 7.04 11.32
C PHE A 819 22.31 5.60 11.05
N VAL A 820 22.44 5.16 9.81
CA VAL A 820 22.21 3.77 9.40
C VAL A 820 23.50 3.21 8.81
N LEU A 821 23.93 2.06 9.33
CA LEU A 821 24.99 1.27 8.72
C LEU A 821 24.34 0.12 7.95
N ALA A 822 24.71 -0.02 6.68
CA ALA A 822 24.27 -1.10 5.82
C ALA A 822 25.47 -1.87 5.27
N ALA A 823 25.41 -3.19 5.31
CA ALA A 823 26.44 -4.06 4.76
C ALA A 823 25.79 -5.14 3.88
N GLY A 824 26.45 -5.46 2.77
CA GLY A 824 25.99 -6.45 1.80
C GLY A 824 27.10 -7.36 1.33
N ALA A 825 26.76 -8.62 1.08
CA ALA A 825 27.63 -9.59 0.43
C ALA A 825 26.84 -10.37 -0.61
N ARG A 826 27.43 -10.59 -1.78
CA ARG A 826 26.91 -11.45 -2.84
C ARG A 826 28.00 -12.37 -3.33
N LEU A 827 27.70 -13.65 -3.39
CA LEU A 827 28.58 -14.66 -3.90
C LEU A 827 27.86 -15.49 -4.97
N GLY A 828 28.46 -15.65 -6.12
CA GLY A 828 27.91 -16.43 -7.22
C GLY A 828 28.94 -17.43 -7.71
N VAL A 829 28.53 -18.66 -7.90
CA VAL A 829 29.37 -19.75 -8.44
C VAL A 829 28.56 -20.52 -9.47
N ALA A 830 29.12 -20.69 -10.64
CA ALA A 830 28.52 -21.49 -11.70
C ALA A 830 29.55 -22.45 -12.31
N VAL A 831 29.14 -23.68 -12.56
CA VAL A 831 30.00 -24.72 -13.14
C VAL A 831 29.27 -25.39 -14.29
N GLY A 832 29.79 -25.26 -15.50
CA GLY A 832 29.29 -25.94 -16.68
C GLY A 832 29.69 -27.40 -16.69
N PHE A 833 28.79 -28.26 -17.14
CA PHE A 833 29.11 -29.68 -17.38
C PHE A 833 29.94 -29.79 -18.68
N ALA A 834 30.90 -30.72 -18.65
CA ALA A 834 31.77 -30.94 -19.79
C ALA A 834 30.95 -31.25 -21.07
N GLN A 835 31.14 -30.46 -22.10
CA GLN A 835 30.53 -30.66 -23.42
C GLN A 835 31.63 -30.82 -24.46
N VAL A 836 31.61 -31.96 -25.16
CA VAL A 836 32.48 -32.18 -26.28
C VAL A 836 31.88 -31.52 -27.50
N VAL A 837 32.61 -30.62 -28.12
CA VAL A 837 32.27 -29.97 -29.38
C VAL A 837 33.05 -30.63 -30.47
N PRO A 838 32.39 -31.10 -31.56
CA PRO A 838 33.09 -31.74 -32.69
C PRO A 838 34.04 -30.75 -33.39
N ALA A 839 34.98 -31.29 -34.15
CA ALA A 839 35.90 -30.50 -34.95
C ALA A 839 35.16 -29.65 -36.01
N VAL A 840 35.71 -28.54 -36.44
CA VAL A 840 35.11 -27.59 -37.39
C VAL A 840 34.67 -28.26 -38.67
N ASP A 841 35.42 -29.20 -39.20
CA ASP A 841 35.08 -29.93 -40.43
C ASP A 841 33.84 -30.80 -40.31
N GLU A 842 33.52 -31.29 -39.13
CA GLU A 842 32.25 -31.99 -38.82
C GLU A 842 31.10 -31.03 -38.61
N ILE A 843 31.36 -29.81 -38.13
CA ILE A 843 30.39 -28.77 -37.90
C ILE A 843 29.93 -28.16 -39.22
N ALA A 844 30.83 -27.95 -40.21
CA ALA A 844 30.49 -27.41 -41.52
C ALA A 844 29.59 -28.36 -42.33
N ALA A 845 29.58 -29.63 -42.02
CA ALA A 845 28.73 -30.66 -42.64
C ALA A 845 27.35 -30.80 -42.03
N SER A 846 27.05 -30.05 -40.94
CA SER A 846 25.75 -30.12 -40.22
C SER A 846 24.64 -29.44 -41.03
N PRO A 847 23.42 -30.02 -41.14
CA PRO A 847 22.31 -29.47 -41.93
C PRO A 847 21.81 -28.12 -41.50
N ASN A 848 22.15 -27.64 -40.33
CA ASN A 848 21.62 -26.38 -39.75
C ASN A 848 22.39 -25.11 -40.13
N GLY A 849 23.37 -25.14 -41.03
CA GLY A 849 23.95 -23.99 -41.74
C GLY A 849 24.39 -22.73 -40.93
N ALA A 850 23.91 -22.59 -39.68
CA ALA A 850 24.14 -21.45 -38.82
C ALA A 850 25.58 -21.34 -38.33
N ILE A 851 26.31 -22.42 -38.30
CA ILE A 851 27.68 -22.52 -37.76
C ILE A 851 28.75 -22.16 -38.79
N ALA A 852 28.42 -22.22 -40.09
CA ALA A 852 29.34 -21.91 -41.21
C ALA A 852 29.75 -20.40 -41.27
N ARG A 853 29.08 -19.51 -40.50
CA ARG A 853 29.40 -18.09 -40.43
C ARG A 853 30.31 -17.72 -39.26
N ALA A 854 30.62 -18.66 -38.36
CA ALA A 854 31.57 -18.42 -37.28
C ALA A 854 32.98 -18.52 -37.82
N GLY A 855 33.64 -17.37 -37.89
CA GLY A 855 34.92 -17.19 -38.55
C GLY A 855 36.07 -18.17 -38.15
N SER A 856 37.05 -18.21 -38.93
CA SER A 856 38.16 -19.09 -39.24
C SER A 856 39.08 -19.63 -38.13
N ARG A 857 38.75 -19.53 -36.87
CA ARG A 857 39.53 -20.04 -35.70
C ARG A 857 38.82 -21.02 -34.80
N ALA A 858 37.94 -21.82 -35.31
CA ALA A 858 37.41 -22.93 -34.51
C ALA A 858 38.46 -24.05 -34.42
N ALA A 859 38.50 -24.74 -33.30
CA ALA A 859 39.47 -25.78 -33.03
C ALA A 859 39.42 -26.89 -34.08
N SER A 860 40.56 -27.27 -34.58
CA SER A 860 40.69 -28.42 -35.52
C SER A 860 40.57 -29.81 -34.87
N PHE A 861 40.30 -29.84 -33.55
CA PHE A 861 40.16 -31.07 -32.77
C PHE A 861 38.91 -30.94 -31.84
N PRO A 862 38.27 -32.09 -31.48
CA PRO A 862 37.21 -32.05 -30.48
C PRO A 862 37.66 -31.38 -29.20
N THR A 863 36.93 -30.36 -28.78
CA THR A 863 37.28 -29.54 -27.60
C THR A 863 36.21 -29.70 -26.51
N VAL A 864 36.66 -29.81 -25.27
CA VAL A 864 35.75 -29.90 -24.12
C VAL A 864 35.52 -28.47 -23.59
N ILE A 865 34.28 -28.01 -23.66
CA ILE A 865 33.85 -26.69 -23.16
C ILE A 865 33.14 -26.89 -21.83
N ARG A 866 33.40 -26.02 -20.88
CA ARG A 866 32.75 -25.97 -19.56
C ARG A 866 32.18 -24.56 -19.27
N ASP A 867 32.23 -23.65 -20.23
CA ASP A 867 31.70 -22.32 -20.08
C ASP A 867 30.16 -22.34 -20.14
N LEU A 868 29.54 -21.33 -19.51
CA LEU A 868 28.12 -21.09 -19.59
C LEU A 868 27.77 -20.20 -20.78
N PRO A 869 26.58 -20.31 -21.39
CA PRO A 869 26.09 -19.34 -22.35
C PRO A 869 26.08 -17.92 -21.74
N ALA A 870 26.29 -16.89 -22.55
CA ALA A 870 26.34 -15.49 -22.08
C ALA A 870 25.11 -15.09 -21.27
N SER A 871 23.94 -15.60 -21.64
CA SER A 871 22.67 -15.33 -20.92
C SER A 871 22.65 -15.84 -19.46
N GLU A 872 23.52 -16.78 -19.09
CA GLU A 872 23.57 -17.42 -17.78
C GLU A 872 24.81 -17.05 -16.94
N ARG A 873 25.75 -16.30 -17.48
CA ARG A 873 26.92 -15.82 -16.73
C ARG A 873 26.56 -14.73 -15.73
N PHE A 874 27.46 -14.51 -14.77
CA PHE A 874 27.37 -13.38 -13.86
C PHE A 874 27.98 -12.12 -14.50
N PHE A 875 27.34 -11.00 -14.25
CA PHE A 875 27.81 -9.67 -14.61
C PHE A 875 27.77 -8.77 -13.38
N ALA A 876 28.67 -7.85 -13.25
CA ALA A 876 28.70 -6.87 -12.17
C ALA A 876 29.34 -5.54 -12.63
N GLY A 877 29.14 -4.50 -11.84
CA GLY A 877 29.40 -3.10 -12.12
C GLY A 877 28.10 -2.32 -12.16
N GLY A 878 28.15 -1.06 -11.94
CA GLY A 878 26.97 -0.19 -11.88
C GLY A 878 26.49 0.13 -10.47
N ASP A 879 25.38 0.78 -10.43
CA ASP A 879 24.81 1.42 -9.22
C ASP A 879 24.28 0.45 -8.17
N THR A 880 24.02 -0.81 -8.50
CA THR A 880 23.45 -1.82 -7.61
C THR A 880 24.46 -2.89 -7.16
N THR A 881 25.65 -2.94 -7.73
CA THR A 881 26.67 -3.93 -7.40
C THR A 881 27.95 -3.30 -6.88
N VAL A 882 28.84 -2.80 -7.75
CA VAL A 882 30.08 -2.11 -7.36
C VAL A 882 30.07 -0.73 -8.02
N ARG A 883 29.75 0.29 -7.24
CA ARG A 883 29.69 1.68 -7.69
C ARG A 883 31.09 2.19 -8.05
N GLY A 884 31.20 3.06 -9.06
CA GLY A 884 32.48 3.50 -9.62
C GLY A 884 32.91 2.70 -10.86
N PHE A 885 32.20 1.59 -11.16
CA PHE A 885 32.26 0.88 -12.43
C PHE A 885 31.01 1.16 -13.25
N ALA A 886 31.16 1.21 -14.56
CA ALA A 886 30.06 1.25 -15.49
C ALA A 886 29.23 -0.04 -15.43
N LEU A 887 28.00 -0.01 -15.95
CA LEU A 887 27.08 -1.16 -15.92
C LEU A 887 27.73 -2.39 -16.55
N ASP A 888 27.74 -3.50 -15.81
CA ASP A 888 28.30 -4.80 -16.19
C ASP A 888 29.82 -4.82 -16.45
N ARG A 889 30.54 -3.71 -16.26
CA ARG A 889 31.97 -3.54 -16.63
C ARG A 889 32.96 -3.79 -15.49
N LEU A 890 32.59 -4.51 -14.46
CA LEU A 890 33.49 -5.04 -13.46
C LEU A 890 33.96 -6.43 -13.88
N GLY A 891 35.24 -6.65 -13.91
CA GLY A 891 35.79 -7.96 -14.21
C GLY A 891 37.30 -8.02 -14.25
N THR A 892 37.85 -9.19 -14.51
CA THR A 892 39.25 -9.44 -14.81
C THR A 892 39.48 -9.22 -16.32
N PRO A 893 40.74 -9.06 -16.78
CA PRO A 893 41.04 -8.97 -18.20
C PRO A 893 40.50 -10.12 -19.06
N GLU A 894 40.24 -11.28 -18.45
CA GLU A 894 39.66 -12.45 -19.13
C GLU A 894 38.15 -12.43 -19.25
N THR A 895 37.47 -11.52 -18.56
CA THR A 895 36.01 -11.37 -18.54
C THR A 895 35.53 -10.10 -19.27
N LEU A 896 36.49 -9.36 -19.85
CA LEU A 896 36.27 -8.22 -20.71
C LEU A 896 36.97 -8.48 -22.05
N ASP A 897 36.37 -8.02 -23.14
CA ASP A 897 37.04 -8.01 -24.42
C ASP A 897 38.07 -6.88 -24.53
N PRO A 898 38.92 -6.80 -25.60
CA PRO A 898 39.88 -5.72 -25.77
C PRO A 898 39.26 -4.33 -25.82
N GLN A 899 38.03 -4.18 -26.28
CA GLN A 899 37.27 -2.92 -26.39
C GLN A 899 36.54 -2.55 -25.09
N GLY A 900 36.58 -3.44 -24.06
CA GLY A 900 35.99 -3.24 -22.75
C GLY A 900 34.52 -3.60 -22.64
N PHE A 901 33.99 -4.38 -23.57
CA PHE A 901 32.65 -4.99 -23.46
C PHE A 901 32.70 -6.23 -22.52
N PRO A 902 31.71 -6.38 -21.64
CA PRO A 902 31.73 -7.46 -20.66
C PRO A 902 31.33 -8.79 -21.31
N GLN A 903 32.17 -9.79 -21.12
CA GLN A 903 31.87 -11.19 -21.48
C GLN A 903 31.14 -11.93 -20.35
N GLY A 904 31.21 -11.41 -19.12
CA GLY A 904 30.72 -12.06 -17.92
C GLY A 904 31.60 -13.21 -17.45
N GLY A 905 31.23 -13.84 -16.35
CA GLY A 905 32.03 -14.94 -15.78
C GLY A 905 31.20 -15.91 -14.94
N ASN A 906 31.83 -16.98 -14.52
CA ASN A 906 31.24 -18.07 -13.76
C ASN A 906 31.43 -17.91 -12.24
N GLY A 907 32.30 -16.97 -11.81
CA GLY A 907 32.52 -16.59 -10.41
C GLY A 907 32.17 -15.15 -10.16
N LEU A 908 31.46 -14.86 -9.06
CA LEU A 908 31.09 -13.51 -8.61
C LEU A 908 31.36 -13.37 -7.12
N ALA A 909 32.07 -12.30 -6.72
CA ALA A 909 32.14 -11.88 -5.35
C ALA A 909 31.93 -10.37 -5.27
N VAL A 910 30.98 -9.90 -4.46
CA VAL A 910 30.69 -8.47 -4.24
C VAL A 910 30.40 -8.25 -2.77
N PHE A 911 31.05 -7.23 -2.21
CA PHE A 911 30.86 -6.75 -0.84
C PHE A 911 30.59 -5.26 -0.86
N ASN A 912 29.61 -4.84 -0.11
CA ASN A 912 29.19 -3.44 -0.02
C ASN A 912 29.16 -3.01 1.44
N LEU A 913 29.63 -1.80 1.72
CA LEU A 913 29.51 -1.15 3.02
C LEU A 913 29.02 0.27 2.80
N GLU A 914 27.98 0.68 3.51
CA GLU A 914 27.37 1.98 3.37
C GLU A 914 27.02 2.58 4.72
N ALA A 915 27.45 3.82 4.96
CA ALA A 915 27.07 4.63 6.10
C ALA A 915 26.18 5.78 5.65
N ARG A 916 24.94 5.82 6.13
CA ARG A 916 23.93 6.82 5.81
C ARG A 916 23.78 7.78 6.97
N ALA A 917 23.99 9.07 6.73
CA ALA A 917 23.84 10.15 7.70
C ALA A 917 22.64 11.03 7.33
N PRO A 918 21.71 11.33 8.22
CA PRO A 918 20.67 12.33 7.94
C PRO A 918 21.33 13.70 7.81
N TYR A 919 20.98 14.43 6.73
CA TYR A 919 21.53 15.76 6.46
C TYR A 919 20.48 16.85 6.68
N TRP A 920 19.32 16.79 6.01
CA TRP A 920 18.24 17.75 6.16
C TRP A 920 16.90 17.08 5.84
N LYS A 921 15.85 17.29 6.66
CA LYS A 921 14.49 16.72 6.50
C LYS A 921 14.47 15.35 5.79
N ASN A 922 14.29 15.34 4.46
CA ASN A 922 14.18 14.14 3.63
C ASN A 922 15.49 13.80 2.89
N MET A 923 16.62 14.42 3.26
CA MET A 923 17.91 14.25 2.62
C MET A 923 18.89 13.49 3.50
N GLN A 924 19.69 12.61 2.87
CA GLN A 924 20.74 11.85 3.53
C GLN A 924 22.03 11.97 2.74
N LEU A 925 23.13 12.11 3.44
CA LEU A 925 24.48 11.97 2.91
C LEU A 925 24.93 10.53 3.14
N VAL A 926 25.58 9.96 2.15
CA VAL A 926 26.04 8.59 2.17
C VAL A 926 27.51 8.53 1.85
N TRP A 927 28.25 7.77 2.64
CA TRP A 927 29.57 7.30 2.29
C TRP A 927 29.51 5.81 2.06
N PHE A 928 30.19 5.32 1.02
CA PHE A 928 30.21 3.90 0.70
C PHE A 928 31.59 3.42 0.27
N THR A 929 31.81 2.14 0.49
CA THR A 929 32.95 1.39 -0.04
C THR A 929 32.43 0.07 -0.57
N ASP A 930 32.71 -0.21 -1.83
CA ASP A 930 32.34 -1.45 -2.50
C ASP A 930 33.60 -2.18 -2.94
N ALA A 931 33.55 -3.50 -2.83
CA ALA A 931 34.61 -4.41 -3.27
C ALA A 931 33.99 -5.54 -4.09
N GLY A 932 34.54 -5.88 -5.22
CA GLY A 932 34.03 -7.02 -6.01
C GLY A 932 34.83 -7.32 -7.23
N ASN A 933 34.55 -8.49 -7.79
CA ASN A 933 35.06 -8.89 -9.10
C ASN A 933 34.22 -10.00 -9.73
N ILE A 934 34.37 -10.14 -11.05
CA ILE A 934 33.87 -11.25 -11.86
C ILE A 934 35.07 -12.10 -12.30
N PHE A 935 34.96 -13.40 -12.13
CA PHE A 935 36.00 -14.36 -12.47
C PHE A 935 35.52 -15.27 -13.59
N LYS A 936 36.41 -15.60 -14.52
CA LYS A 936 36.07 -16.44 -15.67
C LYS A 936 35.55 -17.81 -15.26
N LEU A 937 36.26 -18.48 -14.35
CA LEU A 937 35.84 -19.75 -13.78
C LEU A 937 35.55 -19.59 -12.28
N ALA A 938 34.72 -20.44 -11.74
CA ALA A 938 34.43 -20.50 -10.32
C ALA A 938 35.69 -20.86 -9.48
N SER A 939 36.63 -21.59 -10.03
CA SER A 939 37.92 -21.94 -9.41
C SER A 939 38.87 -20.76 -9.25
N ASP A 940 38.69 -19.71 -10.05
CA ASP A 940 39.55 -18.55 -10.10
C ASP A 940 39.16 -17.49 -9.07
N LEU A 941 38.09 -17.74 -8.31
CA LEU A 941 37.61 -16.82 -7.30
C LEU A 941 38.67 -16.62 -6.21
N ARG A 942 39.20 -15.38 -6.15
CA ARG A 942 40.21 -14.93 -5.21
C ARG A 942 39.80 -13.63 -4.54
N LEU A 943 39.88 -13.57 -3.24
CA LEU A 943 39.52 -12.37 -2.49
C LEU A 943 40.58 -11.26 -2.56
N ASP A 944 41.82 -11.59 -2.87
CA ASP A 944 42.94 -10.64 -3.09
C ASP A 944 42.88 -9.94 -4.45
N GLU A 945 42.08 -10.46 -5.39
CA GLU A 945 41.84 -9.85 -6.70
C GLU A 945 40.57 -8.98 -6.76
N LEU A 946 39.91 -8.75 -5.60
CA LEU A 946 38.75 -7.87 -5.55
C LEU A 946 39.15 -6.43 -5.85
N ARG A 947 38.38 -5.78 -6.70
CA ARG A 947 38.53 -4.39 -7.06
C ARG A 947 37.76 -3.50 -6.09
N LEU A 948 38.44 -2.55 -5.49
CA LEU A 948 37.91 -1.65 -4.46
C LEU A 948 37.51 -0.31 -5.04
N THR A 949 36.38 0.18 -4.61
CA THR A 949 35.91 1.53 -4.86
C THR A 949 35.45 2.18 -3.57
N SER A 950 35.53 3.50 -3.49
CA SER A 950 34.92 4.27 -2.41
C SER A 950 34.29 5.51 -2.99
N GLY A 951 33.28 6.05 -2.33
CA GLY A 951 32.59 7.21 -2.86
C GLY A 951 31.63 7.85 -1.88
N VAL A 952 31.02 8.90 -2.36
CA VAL A 952 30.00 9.66 -1.63
C VAL A 952 28.69 9.65 -2.42
N GLY A 953 27.59 9.67 -1.70
CA GLY A 953 26.26 9.67 -2.30
C GLY A 953 25.32 10.62 -1.59
N PHE A 954 24.29 10.96 -2.31
CA PHE A 954 23.19 11.79 -1.84
C PHE A 954 21.87 11.06 -2.06
N ARG A 955 21.01 11.09 -1.06
CA ARG A 955 19.68 10.47 -1.10
C ARG A 955 18.62 11.51 -0.82
N TYR A 956 17.56 11.51 -1.61
CA TYR A 956 16.37 12.29 -1.37
C TYR A 956 15.17 11.37 -1.26
N ARG A 957 14.50 11.35 -0.10
CA ARG A 957 13.30 10.54 0.14
C ARG A 957 12.11 11.15 -0.58
N SER A 958 11.70 10.53 -1.68
CA SER A 958 10.50 10.89 -2.41
C SER A 958 9.33 9.95 -2.06
N PRO A 959 8.07 10.32 -2.37
CA PRO A 959 6.91 9.44 -2.17
C PRO A 959 6.98 8.11 -2.94
N ILE A 960 7.78 8.03 -3.99
CA ILE A 960 7.95 6.84 -4.84
C ILE A 960 9.24 6.06 -4.53
N GLY A 961 9.97 6.46 -3.48
CA GLY A 961 11.25 5.87 -3.06
C GLY A 961 12.39 6.86 -3.07
N PRO A 962 13.55 6.50 -2.51
CA PRO A 962 14.70 7.39 -2.46
C PRO A 962 15.32 7.60 -3.85
N LEU A 963 15.43 8.86 -4.26
CA LEU A 963 16.27 9.27 -5.39
C LEU A 963 17.73 9.28 -4.93
N ARG A 964 18.58 8.70 -5.73
CA ARG A 964 19.97 8.43 -5.39
C ARG A 964 20.93 9.02 -6.43
N VAL A 965 21.96 9.72 -5.94
CA VAL A 965 23.10 10.18 -6.73
C VAL A 965 24.37 9.71 -6.03
N ASP A 966 25.12 8.80 -6.64
CA ASP A 966 26.33 8.22 -6.08
C ASP A 966 27.53 8.53 -7.00
N TRP A 967 28.61 9.04 -6.43
CA TRP A 967 29.86 9.29 -7.14
C TRP A 967 30.93 8.36 -6.59
N GLY A 968 31.25 7.34 -7.36
CA GLY A 968 32.20 6.29 -6.98
C GLY A 968 33.56 6.46 -7.65
N PHE A 969 34.63 6.24 -6.89
CA PHE A 969 36.00 6.33 -7.30
C PHE A 969 36.67 4.98 -7.19
N LYS A 970 37.33 4.52 -8.22
CA LYS A 970 38.17 3.32 -8.19
C LYS A 970 39.46 3.61 -7.43
N LEU A 971 39.82 2.77 -6.46
CA LEU A 971 41.06 2.91 -5.71
C LEU A 971 42.29 2.47 -6.52
N SER A 972 42.09 1.62 -7.53
CA SER A 972 43.08 1.21 -8.49
C SER A 972 42.47 1.17 -9.88
N THR A 973 43.19 1.75 -10.87
CA THR A 973 42.81 1.72 -12.28
C THR A 973 43.71 0.74 -13.04
N GLN A 974 43.13 -0.05 -13.94
CA GLN A 974 43.86 -0.98 -14.81
C GLN A 974 44.19 -0.32 -16.16
N LEU A 975 45.22 -0.81 -16.79
CA LEU A 975 45.51 -0.49 -18.19
C LEU A 975 44.62 -1.36 -19.06
N LEU A 976 43.91 -0.75 -19.98
CA LEU A 976 43.18 -1.45 -21.02
C LEU A 976 44.14 -2.07 -22.03
N THR A 977 43.76 -3.16 -22.66
CA THR A 977 44.56 -3.84 -23.70
C THR A 977 44.86 -2.94 -24.89
N THR A 978 44.05 -1.91 -25.11
CA THR A 978 44.27 -0.84 -26.10
C THR A 978 45.30 0.22 -25.71
N GLY A 979 45.96 0.08 -24.51
CA GLY A 979 46.98 1.02 -24.02
C GLY A 979 46.45 2.22 -23.26
N GLY A 980 45.14 2.44 -23.18
CA GLY A 980 44.49 3.45 -22.37
C GLY A 980 44.29 3.00 -20.92
N ARG A 981 44.08 3.97 -20.02
CA ARG A 981 43.62 3.68 -18.63
C ARG A 981 42.11 3.76 -18.53
N GLU A 982 41.53 2.84 -17.77
CA GLU A 982 40.09 2.92 -17.48
C GLU A 982 39.74 4.20 -16.70
N ARG A 983 38.52 4.70 -16.86
CA ARG A 983 38.03 5.88 -16.10
C ARG A 983 38.12 5.64 -14.61
N SER A 984 38.67 6.60 -13.86
CA SER A 984 38.89 6.50 -12.42
C SER A 984 37.60 6.63 -11.57
N ASN A 985 36.54 7.21 -12.13
CA ASN A 985 35.28 7.45 -11.41
C ASN A 985 34.08 7.36 -12.33
N VAL A 986 32.90 7.10 -11.70
CA VAL A 986 31.61 7.07 -12.38
C VAL A 986 30.55 7.68 -11.45
N LEU A 987 29.71 8.54 -12.05
CA LEU A 987 28.55 9.11 -11.38
C LEU A 987 27.31 8.26 -11.70
N HIS A 988 26.61 7.78 -10.68
CA HIS A 988 25.39 6.99 -10.80
C HIS A 988 24.17 7.80 -10.34
N ILE A 989 23.07 7.74 -11.10
CA ILE A 989 21.79 8.34 -10.73
C ILE A 989 20.73 7.24 -10.87
N SER A 990 19.96 7.01 -9.81
CA SER A 990 18.93 5.94 -9.80
C SER A 990 17.87 6.15 -8.74
N LEU A 991 16.81 5.36 -8.81
CA LEU A 991 15.71 5.31 -7.85
C LEU A 991 15.83 4.02 -7.01
N GLY A 992 15.67 4.13 -5.70
CA GLY A 992 15.81 3.03 -4.75
C GLY A 992 17.15 3.02 -4.02
N GLN A 993 17.35 2.04 -3.12
CA GLN A 993 18.64 1.86 -2.44
C GLN A 993 19.59 1.01 -3.29
N ALA A 994 20.87 1.06 -2.97
CA ALA A 994 21.90 0.31 -3.71
C ALA A 994 21.75 -1.22 -3.52
N PHE A 995 21.25 -1.61 -2.34
CA PHE A 995 21.02 -2.99 -1.95
C PHE A 995 20.04 -3.06 -0.79
#